data_7acebc495c42d9f4877601cf242cb518
#
_entry.id   7acebc495c42d9f4877601cf242cb518
#
_cell.length_a   1.000
_cell.length_b   1.000
_cell.length_c   1.000
_cell.angle_alpha   90.00
_cell.angle_beta   90.00
_cell.angle_gamma   90.00
#
_symmetry.space_group_name_H-M   'P 1'
#
loop_
_entity.id
_entity.type
_entity.pdbx_description
1 polymer ?
#
loop_
_entity_poly.entity_id
_entity_poly.type
_entity_poly.pdbx_seq_one_letter_code
_entity_poly.pdbx_strand_id
1 'polypeptide(L)'
;MRHSKINSASKISVIIFLIAGIAGASLTERLEGRFLKSRIKLRIDEGWKVQSGNIPGAQATGFNDSSWTTTNVPHDMSITLYSATNLDPGAIGWYRRHFTLPAGFAGKKVIVQFDGVYHDSKIYLNGTQVGNQQYGYVSFYCDLTPYLNATGDNVLAVFVDNETVRNSRWYSGTGIFRHVWLIATDFVYVRNWGTAVTTPAVAAAQSQIRVQTDIVNDLTTAQTRTVQTTIYDSIGNALQTVDTTITVKPKTIDTVMSIDTCVQTLVLSSCNLWSPSTPYLYYAYTRIINNATPADDYVTQFGIRQLQYVANQGLLINGVATKMKGICMHHMAVPTGAAVPERMSERTIKELLASGCTSIRTSHNPVSPEFYDLCDQLGMLVLDEWCDKWYDTSGGAFYENWAQTWPKDLASFIERDRNHPSIVMWSVGNEVASGATVPPYLTTNLQILVPYVKNIDKTRAVTNACVAGSSDPAGLGALANIEDIVGLNYKEAQYGAIHSSNPNALILGTEQAPYLNGAVPTWFAVRNTPYVIGHHIWVGVDFLAEGISSGGPPSGYLDYCIFRKAWFYYQQSQWSDSPVVHIGIGNAVDPAPSTWATPFLSESWNQSGSVNVVTYTNCDSVILYVNATKIGTEYLNNFSNMIMQWPNVQYQSGVIKAIGMKSGIQAAVDSIMTVGKPAKVFLKPDRTTLYADGEDICCLEVDIDDANDNLVFNDSTDTVQFTLSGQGRSLGIGSADYTNFEPFKAMSRKAYNGRVFIPIQSDTVPGTITVGVSSPGLTSGSLILTTVPQVITTAIRSAPLRNTQGSRADLFTCVCNPDSKNIQVRYRVDVPSAISLSVIAPSGRMVNCLANNKYQAAGAYSTEWNAMNRIGVYLFVLKINNTKMVRKICIVR
;
A
#
# COMPACT_ATOMS: atom_id res chain seq x y z
N MET A 1 -0.91 -36.86 50.05
CA MET A 1 -2.30 -36.46 50.30
C MET A 1 -2.67 -35.27 49.42
N ARG A 2 -3.68 -35.54 48.60
CA ARG A 2 -4.49 -34.59 47.80
C ARG A 2 -3.79 -33.50 46.97
N HIS A 3 -3.59 -33.85 45.67
CA HIS A 3 -3.54 -32.93 44.58
C HIS A 3 -4.81 -32.10 44.45
N SER A 4 -4.69 -30.76 44.38
CA SER A 4 -5.76 -29.93 43.88
C SER A 4 -5.37 -29.54 42.39
N LYS A 5 -6.10 -30.10 41.47
CA LYS A 5 -6.08 -29.65 40.07
C LYS A 5 -6.69 -28.27 40.00
N ILE A 6 -5.91 -27.29 39.58
CA ILE A 6 -6.44 -25.98 39.13
C ILE A 6 -6.67 -26.10 37.62
N ASN A 7 -7.93 -26.32 37.27
CA ASN A 7 -8.42 -26.13 35.89
C ASN A 7 -8.48 -24.63 35.62
N SER A 8 -7.52 -24.10 34.92
CA SER A 8 -7.63 -22.78 34.31
C SER A 8 -8.02 -22.95 32.82
N ALA A 9 -9.30 -23.27 32.57
CA ALA A 9 -9.89 -22.96 31.29
C ALA A 9 -10.15 -21.45 31.23
N SER A 10 -9.17 -20.68 30.86
CA SER A 10 -9.38 -19.29 30.42
C SER A 10 -10.13 -19.35 29.09
N LYS A 11 -11.45 -19.28 29.17
CA LYS A 11 -12.25 -18.85 28.01
C LYS A 11 -11.82 -17.44 27.66
N ILE A 12 -10.90 -17.31 26.69
CA ILE A 12 -10.69 -16.06 25.98
C ILE A 12 -11.98 -15.86 25.20
N SER A 13 -12.92 -15.12 25.76
CA SER A 13 -14.01 -14.50 25.02
C SER A 13 -13.34 -13.49 24.08
N VAL A 14 -13.05 -13.93 22.86
CA VAL A 14 -12.75 -13.02 21.74
C VAL A 14 -14.02 -12.21 21.54
N ILE A 15 -14.12 -11.08 22.22
CA ILE A 15 -15.06 -10.04 21.87
C ILE A 15 -14.57 -9.52 20.53
N ILE A 16 -15.17 -10.03 19.46
CA ILE A 16 -15.04 -9.51 18.11
C ILE A 16 -15.51 -8.06 18.17
N PHE A 17 -14.59 -7.14 18.42
CA PHE A 17 -14.76 -5.82 17.90
C PHE A 17 -14.87 -6.00 16.37
N LEU A 18 -16.08 -5.87 15.86
CA LEU A 18 -16.30 -5.50 14.48
C LEU A 18 -15.65 -4.12 14.23
N ILE A 19 -14.34 -4.06 14.32
CA ILE A 19 -13.56 -3.26 13.42
C ILE A 19 -13.55 -4.11 12.14
N ALA A 20 -14.71 -4.18 11.50
CA ALA A 20 -14.78 -4.53 10.12
C ALA A 20 -13.94 -3.47 9.40
N GLY A 21 -12.64 -3.70 9.29
CA GLY A 21 -11.90 -3.25 8.15
C GLY A 21 -12.70 -3.81 6.97
N ILE A 22 -13.40 -2.94 6.28
CA ILE A 22 -14.13 -3.29 5.08
C ILE A 22 -13.03 -3.50 4.05
N ALA A 23 -12.53 -4.72 3.93
CA ALA A 23 -11.68 -5.15 2.84
C ALA A 23 -12.61 -5.82 1.83
N GLY A 24 -12.42 -5.51 0.57
CA GLY A 24 -13.22 -6.06 -0.53
C GLY A 24 -13.48 -5.06 -1.62
N ALA A 25 -14.05 -3.90 -1.33
CA ALA A 25 -14.04 -2.77 -2.24
C ALA A 25 -13.06 -1.73 -1.71
N SER A 26 -12.28 -1.11 -2.56
CA SER A 26 -11.41 0.01 -2.19
C SER A 26 -12.23 1.11 -1.51
N LEU A 27 -11.58 1.98 -0.74
CA LEU A 27 -12.28 3.11 -0.13
C LEU A 27 -12.99 3.96 -1.21
N THR A 28 -12.35 4.13 -2.35
CA THR A 28 -12.87 4.87 -3.50
C THR A 28 -14.13 4.20 -4.04
N GLU A 29 -14.16 2.89 -4.23
CA GLU A 29 -15.36 2.16 -4.70
C GLU A 29 -16.54 2.27 -3.74
N ARG A 30 -16.27 2.18 -2.44
CA ARG A 30 -17.33 2.34 -1.42
C ARG A 30 -17.91 3.74 -1.42
N LEU A 31 -17.09 4.74 -1.69
CA LEU A 31 -17.52 6.12 -1.84
C LEU A 31 -18.31 6.32 -3.13
N GLU A 32 -17.81 5.78 -4.23
CA GLU A 32 -18.52 5.80 -5.50
C GLU A 32 -19.91 5.16 -5.34
N GLY A 33 -20.01 3.98 -4.76
CA GLY A 33 -21.30 3.33 -4.49
C GLY A 33 -22.25 4.13 -3.59
N ARG A 34 -21.72 4.98 -2.70
CA ARG A 34 -22.52 5.87 -1.86
C ARG A 34 -23.00 7.12 -2.59
N PHE A 35 -22.13 7.74 -3.39
CA PHE A 35 -22.39 9.06 -3.96
C PHE A 35 -22.90 8.98 -5.39
N LEU A 36 -22.34 8.11 -6.24
CA LEU A 36 -22.71 8.05 -7.65
C LEU A 36 -24.17 7.58 -7.80
N LYS A 37 -24.96 8.38 -8.51
CA LYS A 37 -26.39 8.11 -8.79
C LYS A 37 -26.70 8.21 -10.28
N SER A 38 -25.98 9.05 -11.01
CA SER A 38 -26.19 9.32 -12.44
C SER A 38 -25.15 8.62 -13.30
N ARG A 39 -23.88 8.62 -12.85
CA ARG A 39 -22.81 7.78 -13.38
C ARG A 39 -22.95 6.36 -12.84
N ILE A 40 -22.89 5.37 -13.71
CA ILE A 40 -22.83 3.97 -13.30
C ILE A 40 -21.39 3.50 -13.57
N LYS A 41 -20.73 2.99 -12.54
CA LYS A 41 -19.38 2.39 -12.65
C LYS A 41 -19.48 0.97 -12.10
N LEU A 42 -19.25 -0.01 -12.95
CA LEU A 42 -19.33 -1.43 -12.62
C LEU A 42 -17.96 -2.07 -12.86
N ARG A 43 -17.52 -2.80 -11.86
CA ARG A 43 -16.36 -3.67 -12.02
C ARG A 43 -16.76 -4.90 -12.81
N ILE A 44 -15.98 -5.23 -13.85
CA ILE A 44 -16.24 -6.36 -14.74
C ILE A 44 -15.07 -7.35 -14.72
N ASP A 45 -14.61 -7.69 -13.53
CA ASP A 45 -13.44 -8.56 -13.32
C ASP A 45 -13.76 -10.05 -13.46
N GLU A 46 -14.99 -10.44 -13.25
CA GLU A 46 -15.40 -11.85 -13.26
C GLU A 46 -15.72 -12.38 -14.66
N GLY A 47 -15.55 -13.70 -14.83
CA GLY A 47 -16.06 -14.43 -15.97
C GLY A 47 -15.33 -14.18 -17.30
N TRP A 48 -14.07 -13.84 -17.25
CA TRP A 48 -13.21 -13.77 -18.42
C TRP A 48 -12.80 -15.17 -18.88
N LYS A 49 -12.63 -15.32 -20.19
CA LYS A 49 -12.00 -16.47 -20.84
C LYS A 49 -10.59 -16.08 -21.22
N VAL A 50 -9.61 -16.90 -20.90
CA VAL A 50 -8.18 -16.65 -21.19
C VAL A 50 -7.57 -17.83 -21.93
N GLN A 51 -6.73 -17.51 -22.92
CA GLN A 51 -5.95 -18.50 -23.67
C GLN A 51 -4.62 -17.90 -24.09
N SER A 52 -3.53 -18.61 -23.80
CA SER A 52 -2.18 -18.26 -24.26
C SER A 52 -2.03 -18.54 -25.76
N GLY A 53 -1.19 -17.73 -26.42
CA GLY A 53 -0.83 -17.82 -27.83
C GLY A 53 -1.50 -16.75 -28.71
N ASN A 54 -0.90 -16.51 -29.85
CA ASN A 54 -1.46 -15.63 -30.87
C ASN A 54 -2.51 -16.40 -31.70
N ILE A 55 -3.77 -16.28 -31.31
CA ILE A 55 -4.88 -17.06 -31.88
C ILE A 55 -5.58 -16.24 -32.97
N PRO A 56 -5.45 -16.61 -34.24
CA PRO A 56 -6.08 -15.88 -35.33
C PRO A 56 -7.62 -15.85 -35.20
N GLY A 57 -8.22 -14.68 -35.37
CA GLY A 57 -9.66 -14.52 -35.36
C GLY A 57 -10.27 -14.42 -33.94
N ALA A 58 -9.48 -14.47 -32.88
CA ALA A 58 -9.97 -14.43 -31.48
C ALA A 58 -10.72 -13.14 -31.12
N GLN A 59 -10.58 -12.07 -31.90
CA GLN A 59 -11.35 -10.84 -31.75
C GLN A 59 -12.81 -10.97 -32.24
N ALA A 60 -13.10 -11.94 -33.12
CA ALA A 60 -14.41 -12.04 -33.79
C ALA A 60 -15.53 -12.49 -32.83
N THR A 61 -16.73 -11.97 -33.01
CA THR A 61 -17.90 -12.35 -32.17
C THR A 61 -18.27 -13.82 -32.28
N GLY A 62 -18.15 -14.41 -33.50
CA GLY A 62 -18.46 -15.84 -33.72
C GLY A 62 -17.31 -16.79 -33.38
N PHE A 63 -16.21 -16.33 -32.79
CA PHE A 63 -15.13 -17.20 -32.37
C PHE A 63 -15.58 -18.09 -31.20
N ASN A 64 -15.30 -19.39 -31.28
CA ASN A 64 -15.66 -20.34 -30.22
C ASN A 64 -14.58 -20.39 -29.14
N ASP A 65 -14.84 -19.78 -27.99
CA ASP A 65 -13.98 -19.76 -26.81
C ASP A 65 -14.42 -20.70 -25.67
N SER A 66 -15.31 -21.63 -25.96
CA SER A 66 -15.89 -22.55 -24.94
C SER A 66 -14.83 -23.42 -24.25
N SER A 67 -13.73 -23.74 -24.93
CA SER A 67 -12.60 -24.50 -24.41
C SER A 67 -11.57 -23.67 -23.64
N TRP A 68 -11.68 -22.34 -23.65
CA TRP A 68 -10.73 -21.48 -22.95
C TRP A 68 -10.92 -21.55 -21.43
N THR A 69 -9.84 -21.34 -20.70
CA THR A 69 -9.88 -21.29 -19.23
C THR A 69 -10.71 -20.11 -18.75
N THR A 70 -11.64 -20.36 -17.85
CA THR A 70 -12.35 -19.29 -17.16
C THR A 70 -11.49 -18.74 -16.04
N THR A 71 -11.34 -17.42 -15.97
CA THR A 71 -10.57 -16.72 -14.94
C THR A 71 -11.28 -15.44 -14.54
N ASN A 72 -10.87 -14.87 -13.41
CA ASN A 72 -11.17 -13.49 -13.04
C ASN A 72 -9.91 -12.66 -13.22
N VAL A 73 -10.07 -11.36 -13.49
CA VAL A 73 -8.98 -10.39 -13.42
C VAL A 73 -9.08 -9.65 -12.07
N PRO A 74 -7.99 -9.13 -11.55
CA PRO A 74 -6.59 -9.13 -12.01
C PRO A 74 -6.01 -10.52 -12.21
N HIS A 75 -5.34 -10.76 -13.34
CA HIS A 75 -4.77 -12.04 -13.70
C HIS A 75 -3.41 -11.87 -14.39
N ASP A 76 -2.47 -12.73 -14.02
CA ASP A 76 -1.13 -12.80 -14.60
C ASP A 76 -0.90 -14.20 -15.19
N MET A 77 -0.79 -14.27 -16.52
CA MET A 77 -0.52 -15.53 -17.22
C MET A 77 0.89 -16.04 -16.94
N SER A 78 1.84 -15.14 -16.80
CA SER A 78 3.27 -15.45 -16.76
C SER A 78 3.71 -16.13 -15.48
N ILE A 79 3.00 -15.93 -14.36
CA ILE A 79 3.41 -16.52 -13.08
C ILE A 79 3.43 -18.05 -13.09
N THR A 80 2.67 -18.68 -13.98
CA THR A 80 2.67 -20.13 -14.17
C THR A 80 3.86 -20.64 -14.98
N LEU A 81 4.56 -19.75 -15.68
CA LEU A 81 5.72 -20.02 -16.53
C LEU A 81 7.04 -19.74 -15.80
N TYR A 82 6.98 -19.16 -14.60
CA TYR A 82 8.15 -18.84 -13.80
C TYR A 82 8.92 -20.08 -13.40
N SER A 83 10.22 -20.10 -13.66
CA SER A 83 11.09 -21.26 -13.41
C SER A 83 12.55 -20.83 -13.27
N ALA A 84 13.42 -21.76 -12.87
CA ALA A 84 14.86 -21.55 -12.75
C ALA A 84 15.54 -21.09 -14.05
N THR A 85 14.98 -21.46 -15.20
CA THR A 85 15.51 -21.11 -16.52
C THR A 85 14.76 -19.94 -17.19
N ASN A 86 13.69 -19.46 -16.56
CA ASN A 86 12.87 -18.36 -17.06
C ASN A 86 12.34 -17.53 -15.88
N LEU A 87 13.16 -16.57 -15.42
CA LEU A 87 12.88 -15.73 -14.25
C LEU A 87 11.97 -14.54 -14.54
N ASP A 88 11.86 -14.15 -15.81
CA ASP A 88 10.97 -13.11 -16.30
C ASP A 88 10.21 -13.62 -17.54
N PRO A 89 9.24 -14.51 -17.37
CA PRO A 89 8.52 -15.11 -18.46
C PRO A 89 7.60 -14.08 -19.13
N GLY A 90 7.85 -13.83 -20.41
CA GLY A 90 6.87 -13.17 -21.28
C GLY A 90 5.82 -14.15 -21.76
N ALA A 91 4.67 -13.63 -22.19
CA ALA A 91 3.62 -14.43 -22.85
C ALA A 91 2.85 -13.59 -23.88
N ILE A 92 2.24 -14.28 -24.83
CA ILE A 92 1.22 -13.73 -25.74
C ILE A 92 -0.09 -14.40 -25.38
N GLY A 93 -1.19 -13.67 -25.40
CA GLY A 93 -2.49 -14.28 -25.16
C GLY A 93 -3.69 -13.38 -25.40
N TRP A 94 -4.83 -14.00 -25.24
CA TRP A 94 -6.11 -13.35 -25.40
C TRP A 94 -6.96 -13.51 -24.16
N TYR A 95 -7.70 -12.44 -23.82
CA TYR A 95 -8.81 -12.44 -22.89
C TYR A 95 -10.10 -12.15 -23.65
N ARG A 96 -11.19 -12.83 -23.32
CA ARG A 96 -12.53 -12.57 -23.89
C ARG A 96 -13.55 -12.54 -22.77
N ARG A 97 -14.49 -11.60 -22.87
CA ARG A 97 -15.62 -11.51 -21.95
C ARG A 97 -16.90 -11.27 -22.73
N HIS A 98 -17.87 -12.12 -22.50
CA HIS A 98 -19.22 -11.98 -23.03
C HIS A 98 -20.08 -11.24 -21.99
N PHE A 99 -20.87 -10.28 -22.45
CA PHE A 99 -21.80 -9.55 -21.58
C PHE A 99 -22.99 -8.99 -22.36
N THR A 100 -24.16 -8.99 -21.70
CA THR A 100 -25.30 -8.18 -22.14
C THR A 100 -25.18 -6.79 -21.51
N LEU A 101 -25.70 -5.77 -22.23
CA LEU A 101 -25.62 -4.40 -21.73
C LEU A 101 -26.35 -4.30 -20.37
N PRO A 102 -25.68 -3.89 -19.29
CA PRO A 102 -26.28 -3.84 -17.96
C PRO A 102 -27.46 -2.85 -17.90
N ALA A 103 -28.38 -3.08 -16.96
CA ALA A 103 -29.49 -2.17 -16.72
C ALA A 103 -29.01 -0.73 -16.47
N GLY A 104 -29.65 0.24 -17.11
CA GLY A 104 -29.30 1.66 -16.99
C GLY A 104 -28.20 2.16 -17.94
N PHE A 105 -27.60 1.29 -18.78
CA PHE A 105 -26.58 1.67 -19.77
C PHE A 105 -27.19 2.08 -21.11
N ALA A 106 -28.40 1.64 -21.42
CA ALA A 106 -29.05 1.96 -22.69
C ALA A 106 -29.21 3.48 -22.89
N GLY A 107 -28.79 3.98 -24.07
CA GLY A 107 -28.85 5.40 -24.42
C GLY A 107 -27.84 6.30 -23.69
N LYS A 108 -26.85 5.73 -23.03
CA LYS A 108 -25.76 6.45 -22.36
C LYS A 108 -24.45 6.36 -23.16
N LYS A 109 -23.52 7.25 -22.83
CA LYS A 109 -22.12 7.09 -23.18
C LYS A 109 -21.56 5.92 -22.37
N VAL A 110 -20.91 4.96 -23.03
CA VAL A 110 -20.32 3.78 -22.37
C VAL A 110 -18.83 3.71 -22.66
N ILE A 111 -18.06 3.58 -21.59
CA ILE A 111 -16.60 3.55 -21.61
C ILE A 111 -16.15 2.28 -20.90
N VAL A 112 -15.12 1.61 -21.41
CA VAL A 112 -14.34 0.62 -20.67
C VAL A 112 -13.05 1.26 -20.19
N GLN A 113 -12.73 1.15 -18.91
CA GLN A 113 -11.46 1.57 -18.31
C GLN A 113 -10.69 0.35 -17.86
N PHE A 114 -9.39 0.31 -18.20
CA PHE A 114 -8.43 -0.65 -17.70
C PHE A 114 -7.44 0.06 -16.78
N ASP A 115 -7.25 -0.43 -15.60
CA ASP A 115 -6.27 0.14 -14.66
C ASP A 115 -4.85 -0.34 -14.95
N GLY A 116 -4.70 -1.41 -15.73
CA GLY A 116 -3.43 -1.86 -16.29
C GLY A 116 -3.55 -3.15 -17.10
N VAL A 117 -2.91 -3.18 -18.25
CA VAL A 117 -2.80 -4.37 -19.13
C VAL A 117 -1.37 -4.46 -19.62
N TYR A 118 -0.61 -5.46 -19.19
CA TYR A 118 0.79 -5.60 -19.55
C TYR A 118 0.98 -6.71 -20.58
N HIS A 119 1.53 -6.47 -21.81
CA HIS A 119 1.76 -5.15 -22.35
C HIS A 119 1.40 -5.16 -23.84
N ASP A 120 1.62 -4.08 -24.59
CA ASP A 120 1.22 -3.91 -26.01
C ASP A 120 -0.17 -4.47 -26.32
N SER A 121 -1.15 -3.94 -25.58
CA SER A 121 -2.51 -4.45 -25.62
C SER A 121 -3.35 -3.85 -26.76
N LYS A 122 -4.22 -4.67 -27.38
CA LYS A 122 -5.22 -4.25 -28.37
C LYS A 122 -6.60 -4.64 -27.86
N ILE A 123 -7.50 -3.66 -27.85
CA ILE A 123 -8.85 -3.80 -27.28
C ILE A 123 -9.86 -3.85 -28.41
N TYR A 124 -10.72 -4.87 -28.41
CA TYR A 124 -11.76 -5.08 -29.41
C TYR A 124 -13.12 -5.18 -28.77
N LEU A 125 -14.12 -4.54 -29.36
CA LEU A 125 -15.52 -4.77 -29.05
C LEU A 125 -16.25 -5.27 -30.29
N ASN A 126 -16.94 -6.39 -30.18
CA ASN A 126 -17.70 -7.01 -31.26
C ASN A 126 -16.91 -7.17 -32.57
N GLY A 127 -15.62 -7.52 -32.46
CA GLY A 127 -14.69 -7.71 -33.58
C GLY A 127 -14.01 -6.44 -34.09
N THR A 128 -14.43 -5.26 -33.67
CA THR A 128 -13.84 -3.97 -34.06
C THR A 128 -12.82 -3.53 -33.02
N GLN A 129 -11.63 -3.11 -33.46
CA GLN A 129 -10.63 -2.54 -32.55
C GLN A 129 -11.09 -1.16 -32.08
N VAL A 130 -11.22 -0.98 -30.75
CA VAL A 130 -11.69 0.25 -30.14
C VAL A 130 -10.57 1.01 -29.41
N GLY A 131 -9.42 0.39 -29.23
CA GLY A 131 -8.26 1.01 -28.62
C GLY A 131 -7.02 0.14 -28.59
N ASN A 132 -5.92 0.73 -28.16
CA ASN A 132 -4.67 0.05 -27.85
C ASN A 132 -3.91 0.83 -26.78
N GLN A 133 -3.06 0.11 -26.03
CA GLN A 133 -2.14 0.70 -25.06
C GLN A 133 -0.84 -0.10 -25.08
N GLN A 134 0.25 0.57 -25.39
CA GLN A 134 1.57 -0.04 -25.43
C GLN A 134 2.18 -0.14 -24.04
N TYR A 135 2.31 0.97 -23.33
CA TYR A 135 2.85 1.00 -21.97
C TYR A 135 1.84 0.48 -20.94
N GLY A 136 2.04 -0.75 -20.47
CA GLY A 136 1.04 -1.49 -19.71
C GLY A 136 0.80 -1.01 -18.28
N TYR A 137 1.66 -0.15 -17.72
CA TYR A 137 1.54 0.29 -16.32
C TYR A 137 0.63 1.50 -16.11
N VAL A 138 0.27 2.24 -17.17
CA VAL A 138 -0.66 3.36 -17.05
C VAL A 138 -2.09 2.90 -17.28
N SER A 139 -3.03 3.51 -16.56
CA SER A 139 -4.45 3.30 -16.78
C SER A 139 -4.91 3.99 -18.06
N PHE A 140 -5.87 3.40 -18.76
CA PHE A 140 -6.44 3.95 -20.01
C PHE A 140 -7.91 3.57 -20.13
N TYR A 141 -8.60 4.23 -21.09
CA TYR A 141 -10.01 3.93 -21.34
C TYR A 141 -10.33 4.03 -22.83
N CYS A 142 -11.37 3.29 -23.26
CA CYS A 142 -11.85 3.27 -24.63
C CYS A 142 -13.36 3.54 -24.67
N ASP A 143 -13.78 4.30 -25.69
CA ASP A 143 -15.19 4.53 -25.98
C ASP A 143 -15.81 3.31 -26.65
N LEU A 144 -16.78 2.69 -26.01
CA LEU A 144 -17.51 1.54 -26.54
C LEU A 144 -18.82 1.94 -27.24
N THR A 145 -19.31 3.16 -27.01
CA THR A 145 -20.65 3.61 -27.40
C THR A 145 -21.01 3.31 -28.87
N PRO A 146 -20.15 3.58 -29.88
CA PRO A 146 -20.49 3.37 -31.31
C PRO A 146 -20.54 1.89 -31.70
N TYR A 147 -20.01 0.99 -30.86
CA TYR A 147 -19.78 -0.42 -31.23
C TYR A 147 -20.61 -1.41 -30.43
N LEU A 148 -21.45 -0.92 -29.49
CA LEU A 148 -22.27 -1.75 -28.61
C LEU A 148 -23.51 -2.29 -29.32
N ASN A 149 -23.79 -3.57 -29.10
CA ASN A 149 -25.10 -4.14 -29.34
C ASN A 149 -26.02 -3.72 -28.19
N ALA A 150 -27.07 -2.95 -28.52
CA ALA A 150 -28.05 -2.50 -27.51
C ALA A 150 -28.82 -3.66 -26.89
N THR A 151 -28.98 -4.75 -27.63
CA THR A 151 -29.61 -6.01 -27.19
C THR A 151 -28.73 -7.18 -27.60
N GLY A 152 -28.77 -8.26 -26.82
CA GLY A 152 -27.97 -9.45 -27.10
C GLY A 152 -26.56 -9.37 -26.52
N ASP A 153 -25.69 -10.22 -27.05
CA ASP A 153 -24.34 -10.39 -26.54
C ASP A 153 -23.37 -9.35 -27.09
N ASN A 154 -22.50 -8.86 -26.26
CA ASN A 154 -21.31 -8.07 -26.59
C ASN A 154 -20.06 -8.83 -26.19
N VAL A 155 -19.07 -8.86 -27.07
CA VAL A 155 -17.81 -9.55 -26.86
C VAL A 155 -16.69 -8.51 -26.75
N LEU A 156 -16.17 -8.32 -25.53
CA LEU A 156 -14.97 -7.56 -25.26
C LEU A 156 -13.78 -8.50 -25.34
N ALA A 157 -12.88 -8.28 -26.30
CA ALA A 157 -11.67 -9.08 -26.45
C ALA A 157 -10.42 -8.22 -26.28
N VAL A 158 -9.43 -8.73 -25.57
CA VAL A 158 -8.17 -8.07 -25.26
C VAL A 158 -7.03 -8.98 -25.68
N PHE A 159 -6.21 -8.52 -26.61
CA PHE A 159 -4.94 -9.14 -26.98
C PHE A 159 -3.82 -8.52 -26.16
N VAL A 160 -2.88 -9.33 -25.69
CA VAL A 160 -1.68 -8.88 -24.99
C VAL A 160 -0.45 -9.57 -25.56
N ASP A 161 0.64 -8.82 -25.70
CA ASP A 161 1.93 -9.33 -26.22
C ASP A 161 3.09 -8.81 -25.37
N ASN A 162 3.61 -9.66 -24.47
CA ASN A 162 4.81 -9.42 -23.67
C ASN A 162 5.94 -10.41 -24.04
N GLU A 163 5.88 -11.03 -25.21
CA GLU A 163 6.92 -11.95 -25.66
C GLU A 163 7.80 -11.31 -26.73
N THR A 164 7.17 -10.56 -27.66
CA THR A 164 7.87 -9.94 -28.79
C THR A 164 8.76 -8.79 -28.36
N VAL A 165 8.35 -8.03 -27.36
CA VAL A 165 9.10 -6.92 -26.80
C VAL A 165 9.24 -7.12 -25.30
N ARG A 166 10.32 -7.77 -24.87
CA ARG A 166 10.70 -7.85 -23.47
C ARG A 166 11.36 -6.54 -23.04
N ASN A 167 10.86 -5.94 -21.97
CA ASN A 167 11.37 -4.64 -21.64
C ASN A 167 11.53 -4.40 -20.12
N SER A 168 11.74 -5.42 -19.30
CA SER A 168 12.01 -5.21 -17.88
C SER A 168 13.17 -6.04 -17.36
N ARG A 169 13.78 -5.54 -16.29
CA ARG A 169 14.79 -6.24 -15.49
C ARG A 169 14.14 -7.00 -14.34
N TRP A 170 12.94 -6.61 -13.95
CA TRP A 170 12.14 -7.23 -12.90
C TRP A 170 10.98 -8.02 -13.50
N TYR A 171 10.35 -8.85 -12.70
CA TYR A 171 9.17 -9.59 -13.07
C TYR A 171 7.99 -8.67 -13.34
N SER A 172 7.57 -8.55 -14.60
CA SER A 172 6.50 -7.64 -15.03
C SER A 172 5.14 -8.30 -15.22
N GLY A 173 5.10 -9.63 -15.35
CA GLY A 173 3.88 -10.39 -15.61
C GLY A 173 3.34 -10.20 -17.03
N THR A 174 2.20 -10.80 -17.35
CA THR A 174 1.49 -10.62 -18.63
C THR A 174 -0.01 -10.76 -18.45
N GLY A 175 -0.78 -9.81 -18.94
CA GLY A 175 -2.23 -9.91 -18.96
C GLY A 175 -2.96 -8.69 -18.44
N ILE A 176 -4.25 -8.86 -18.16
CA ILE A 176 -5.06 -7.85 -17.48
C ILE A 176 -4.76 -7.98 -15.97
N PHE A 177 -3.71 -7.29 -15.52
CA PHE A 177 -3.16 -7.48 -14.17
C PHE A 177 -3.69 -6.51 -13.12
N ARG A 178 -4.66 -5.64 -13.53
CA ARG A 178 -5.42 -4.73 -12.67
C ARG A 178 -6.90 -4.77 -13.04
N HIS A 179 -7.72 -3.99 -12.33
CA HIS A 179 -9.17 -3.98 -12.51
C HIS A 179 -9.65 -3.47 -13.85
N VAL A 180 -10.85 -3.92 -14.25
CA VAL A 180 -11.56 -3.47 -15.45
C VAL A 180 -12.93 -2.93 -15.08
N TRP A 181 -13.23 -1.73 -15.56
CA TRP A 181 -14.44 -1.00 -15.24
C TRP A 181 -15.29 -0.74 -16.49
N LEU A 182 -16.58 -0.99 -16.40
CA LEU A 182 -17.55 -0.54 -17.38
C LEU A 182 -18.30 0.67 -16.80
N ILE A 183 -18.21 1.80 -17.50
CA ILE A 183 -18.72 3.10 -17.01
C ILE A 183 -19.80 3.60 -17.97
N ALA A 184 -20.96 4.01 -17.43
CA ALA A 184 -22.00 4.67 -18.20
C ALA A 184 -22.27 6.07 -17.64
N THR A 185 -22.28 7.08 -18.55
CA THR A 185 -22.52 8.49 -18.22
C THR A 185 -23.53 9.10 -19.19
N ASP A 186 -23.97 10.35 -18.91
CA ASP A 186 -24.60 11.20 -19.91
C ASP A 186 -23.58 11.54 -21.02
N PHE A 187 -24.04 12.14 -22.13
CA PHE A 187 -23.15 12.68 -23.18
C PHE A 187 -22.50 14.02 -22.80
N VAL A 188 -22.93 14.64 -21.71
CA VAL A 188 -22.26 15.77 -21.06
C VAL A 188 -21.84 15.33 -19.68
N TYR A 189 -20.57 15.05 -19.49
CA TYR A 189 -20.07 14.33 -18.32
C TYR A 189 -18.70 14.84 -17.84
N VAL A 190 -18.34 14.54 -16.59
CA VAL A 190 -16.98 14.77 -16.06
C VAL A 190 -16.03 13.79 -16.74
N ARG A 191 -14.98 14.30 -17.38
CA ARG A 191 -13.93 13.48 -18.01
C ARG A 191 -13.32 12.48 -16.99
N ASN A 192 -12.97 11.29 -17.42
CA ASN A 192 -12.22 10.37 -16.56
C ASN A 192 -10.93 11.06 -16.11
N TRP A 193 -10.67 11.04 -14.78
CA TRP A 193 -9.58 11.76 -14.12
C TRP A 193 -9.58 13.29 -14.37
N GLY A 194 -10.70 13.83 -14.84
CA GLY A 194 -10.84 15.25 -15.19
C GLY A 194 -10.99 16.19 -14.01
N THR A 195 -11.09 15.68 -12.77
CA THR A 195 -11.13 16.53 -11.57
C THR A 195 -9.74 16.67 -10.96
N ALA A 196 -9.32 17.92 -10.73
CA ALA A 196 -8.12 18.26 -9.97
C ALA A 196 -8.50 19.10 -8.74
N VAL A 197 -8.17 18.57 -7.56
CA VAL A 197 -8.39 19.27 -6.29
C VAL A 197 -7.06 19.75 -5.73
N THR A 198 -6.96 21.05 -5.50
CA THR A 198 -5.79 21.69 -4.92
C THR A 198 -6.14 22.52 -3.68
N THR A 199 -5.16 22.72 -2.81
CA THR A 199 -5.33 23.47 -1.55
C THR A 199 -4.38 24.67 -1.53
N PRO A 200 -4.71 25.79 -2.24
CA PRO A 200 -3.80 26.92 -2.42
C PRO A 200 -3.50 27.69 -1.15
N ALA A 201 -4.41 27.67 -0.16
CA ALA A 201 -4.16 28.22 1.17
C ALA A 201 -4.58 27.20 2.23
N VAL A 202 -3.64 26.83 3.11
CA VAL A 202 -3.83 25.78 4.11
C VAL A 202 -3.54 26.28 5.50
N ALA A 203 -4.57 26.21 6.36
CA ALA A 203 -4.43 26.33 7.81
C ALA A 203 -5.55 25.54 8.49
N ALA A 204 -5.29 25.00 9.69
CA ALA A 204 -6.30 24.27 10.45
C ALA A 204 -7.55 25.11 10.78
N ALA A 205 -7.40 26.42 10.97
CA ALA A 205 -8.52 27.33 11.20
C ALA A 205 -9.38 27.55 9.96
N GLN A 206 -8.74 27.68 8.78
CA GLN A 206 -9.42 27.90 7.51
C GLN A 206 -8.52 27.50 6.35
N SER A 207 -9.06 26.74 5.39
CA SER A 207 -8.35 26.34 4.18
C SER A 207 -9.17 26.64 2.93
N GLN A 208 -8.49 26.98 1.85
CA GLN A 208 -9.08 27.19 0.54
C GLN A 208 -8.91 25.90 -0.30
N ILE A 209 -10.01 25.41 -0.85
CA ILE A 209 -10.05 24.27 -1.75
C ILE A 209 -10.44 24.77 -3.14
N ARG A 210 -9.57 24.51 -4.13
CA ARG A 210 -9.85 24.80 -5.53
C ARG A 210 -10.12 23.49 -6.26
N VAL A 211 -11.31 23.35 -6.82
CA VAL A 211 -11.73 22.20 -7.62
C VAL A 211 -11.81 22.64 -9.07
N GLN A 212 -11.01 22.01 -9.91
CA GLN A 212 -11.05 22.14 -11.36
C GLN A 212 -11.68 20.88 -11.92
N THR A 213 -12.71 21.03 -12.76
CA THR A 213 -13.45 19.91 -13.37
C THR A 213 -13.49 20.08 -14.88
N ASP A 214 -12.93 19.13 -15.60
CA ASP A 214 -13.01 19.06 -17.04
C ASP A 214 -14.30 18.33 -17.45
N ILE A 215 -15.09 18.99 -18.27
CA ILE A 215 -16.41 18.50 -18.69
C ILE A 215 -16.39 18.27 -20.19
N VAL A 216 -16.78 17.07 -20.60
CA VAL A 216 -16.90 16.65 -21.99
C VAL A 216 -18.33 16.91 -22.47
N ASN A 217 -18.46 17.39 -23.69
CA ASN A 217 -19.71 17.42 -24.44
C ASN A 217 -19.56 16.63 -25.75
N ASP A 218 -20.13 15.44 -25.79
CA ASP A 218 -20.15 14.56 -26.97
C ASP A 218 -21.32 14.86 -27.92
N LEU A 219 -22.15 15.87 -27.63
CA LEU A 219 -23.24 16.32 -28.48
C LEU A 219 -22.75 17.36 -29.51
N THR A 220 -23.47 17.48 -30.62
CA THR A 220 -23.19 18.42 -31.72
C THR A 220 -23.69 19.84 -31.46
N THR A 221 -24.31 20.07 -30.27
CA THR A 221 -24.81 21.38 -29.86
C THR A 221 -24.19 21.80 -28.53
N ALA A 222 -23.98 23.11 -28.35
CA ALA A 222 -23.50 23.66 -27.09
C ALA A 222 -24.50 23.34 -25.97
N GLN A 223 -24.00 23.03 -24.79
CA GLN A 223 -24.81 22.61 -23.64
C GLN A 223 -24.55 23.47 -22.43
N THR A 224 -25.57 24.14 -21.92
CA THR A 224 -25.46 24.84 -20.63
C THR A 224 -25.80 23.89 -19.49
N ARG A 225 -24.92 23.83 -18.49
CA ARG A 225 -25.02 22.94 -17.32
C ARG A 225 -24.66 23.69 -16.04
N THR A 226 -25.27 23.30 -14.94
CA THR A 226 -24.78 23.69 -13.62
C THR A 226 -23.83 22.63 -13.11
N VAL A 227 -22.63 23.04 -12.76
CA VAL A 227 -21.63 22.21 -12.05
C VAL A 227 -21.78 22.51 -10.57
N GLN A 228 -22.21 21.52 -9.80
CA GLN A 228 -22.35 21.61 -8.36
C GLN A 228 -21.28 20.75 -7.70
N THR A 229 -20.42 21.35 -6.86
CA THR A 229 -19.45 20.62 -6.07
C THR A 229 -19.74 20.76 -4.59
N THR A 230 -19.84 19.63 -3.89
CA THR A 230 -20.00 19.55 -2.43
C THR A 230 -18.80 18.84 -1.83
N ILE A 231 -18.18 19.46 -0.84
CA ILE A 231 -17.10 18.83 -0.05
C ILE A 231 -17.71 18.08 1.13
N TYR A 232 -17.30 16.84 1.28
CA TYR A 232 -17.68 15.97 2.40
C TYR A 232 -16.46 15.65 3.27
N ASP A 233 -16.69 15.49 4.58
CA ASP A 233 -15.69 14.96 5.50
C ASP A 233 -15.54 13.43 5.39
N SER A 234 -14.57 12.85 6.12
CA SER A 234 -14.27 11.41 6.14
C SER A 234 -15.43 10.52 6.61
N ILE A 235 -16.44 11.07 7.29
CA ILE A 235 -17.63 10.34 7.73
C ILE A 235 -18.86 10.68 6.90
N GLY A 236 -18.71 11.55 5.88
CA GLY A 236 -19.71 11.86 4.88
C GLY A 236 -20.70 12.96 5.27
N ASN A 237 -20.33 13.87 6.17
CA ASN A 237 -21.09 15.10 6.37
C ASN A 237 -20.75 16.10 5.27
N ALA A 238 -21.76 16.71 4.68
CA ALA A 238 -21.59 17.82 3.75
C ALA A 238 -21.10 19.06 4.51
N LEU A 239 -19.98 19.62 4.06
CA LEU A 239 -19.35 20.79 4.69
C LEU A 239 -19.66 22.08 3.95
N GLN A 240 -19.51 22.07 2.63
CA GLN A 240 -19.77 23.23 1.79
C GLN A 240 -20.16 22.82 0.38
N THR A 241 -21.04 23.59 -0.25
CA THR A 241 -21.47 23.39 -1.64
C THR A 241 -21.31 24.69 -2.42
N VAL A 242 -20.92 24.59 -3.69
CA VAL A 242 -20.87 25.70 -4.64
C VAL A 242 -21.46 25.26 -5.98
N ASP A 243 -22.19 26.16 -6.61
CA ASP A 243 -22.79 25.99 -7.94
C ASP A 243 -22.12 26.96 -8.92
N THR A 244 -21.87 26.50 -10.14
CA THR A 244 -21.35 27.32 -11.24
C THR A 244 -22.02 26.90 -12.54
N THR A 245 -22.59 27.84 -13.27
CA THR A 245 -23.18 27.58 -14.58
C THR A 245 -22.14 27.82 -15.67
N ILE A 246 -21.97 26.86 -16.55
CA ILE A 246 -21.08 26.94 -17.72
C ILE A 246 -21.80 26.50 -18.98
N THR A 247 -21.31 26.95 -20.11
CA THR A 247 -21.72 26.47 -21.43
C THR A 247 -20.57 25.69 -22.05
N VAL A 248 -20.76 24.36 -22.19
CA VAL A 248 -19.79 23.43 -22.75
C VAL A 248 -19.96 23.43 -24.27
N LYS A 249 -18.87 23.70 -25.01
CA LYS A 249 -18.84 23.75 -26.48
C LYS A 249 -19.27 22.43 -27.09
N PRO A 250 -19.83 22.46 -28.31
CA PRO A 250 -20.23 21.23 -28.99
C PRO A 250 -19.01 20.43 -29.45
N LYS A 251 -19.17 19.13 -29.59
CA LYS A 251 -18.24 18.29 -30.35
C LYS A 251 -18.28 18.71 -31.81
N THR A 252 -17.11 18.95 -32.41
CA THR A 252 -16.95 19.25 -33.83
C THR A 252 -16.43 18.03 -34.58
N ILE A 253 -16.54 18.04 -35.93
CA ILE A 253 -16.07 16.92 -36.75
C ILE A 253 -14.55 16.73 -36.65
N ASP A 254 -13.82 17.82 -36.38
CA ASP A 254 -12.36 17.82 -36.26
C ASP A 254 -11.84 17.59 -34.84
N THR A 255 -12.70 17.49 -33.85
CA THR A 255 -12.31 17.27 -32.46
C THR A 255 -12.63 15.86 -31.99
N VAL A 256 -11.63 15.16 -31.47
CA VAL A 256 -11.82 13.86 -30.83
C VAL A 256 -12.72 14.00 -29.60
N MET A 257 -12.60 15.12 -28.89
CA MET A 257 -13.35 15.40 -27.66
C MET A 257 -13.45 16.93 -27.48
N SER A 258 -14.64 17.46 -27.15
CA SER A 258 -14.79 18.84 -26.71
C SER A 258 -14.76 18.91 -25.20
N ILE A 259 -13.81 19.66 -24.66
CA ILE A 259 -13.62 19.80 -23.21
C ILE A 259 -13.66 21.28 -22.86
N ASP A 260 -14.48 21.60 -21.85
CA ASP A 260 -14.44 22.88 -21.17
C ASP A 260 -14.20 22.67 -19.67
N THR A 261 -13.47 23.58 -19.04
CA THR A 261 -13.05 23.48 -17.67
C THR A 261 -13.83 24.40 -16.76
N CYS A 262 -14.47 23.86 -15.74
CA CYS A 262 -15.09 24.59 -14.65
C CYS A 262 -14.10 24.70 -13.47
N VAL A 263 -13.93 25.90 -12.93
CA VAL A 263 -13.08 26.14 -11.75
C VAL A 263 -13.93 26.71 -10.63
N GLN A 264 -13.90 26.02 -9.49
CA GLN A 264 -14.65 26.41 -8.29
C GLN A 264 -13.70 26.56 -7.09
N THR A 265 -14.01 27.49 -6.21
CA THR A 265 -13.25 27.72 -4.98
C THR A 265 -14.20 27.64 -3.79
N LEU A 266 -13.85 26.81 -2.82
CA LEU A 266 -14.57 26.65 -1.57
C LEU A 266 -13.64 27.01 -0.40
N VAL A 267 -14.21 27.51 0.68
CA VAL A 267 -13.46 27.85 1.89
C VAL A 267 -14.02 27.05 3.05
N LEU A 268 -13.20 26.19 3.62
CA LEU A 268 -13.57 25.39 4.78
C LEU A 268 -12.96 25.95 6.05
N SER A 269 -13.74 25.97 7.13
CA SER A 269 -13.29 26.35 8.48
C SER A 269 -13.09 25.10 9.33
N SER A 270 -12.15 25.14 10.28
CA SER A 270 -11.86 24.03 11.21
C SER A 270 -11.45 22.75 10.47
N CYS A 271 -10.41 22.86 9.64
CA CYS A 271 -9.92 21.76 8.79
C CYS A 271 -9.05 20.78 9.57
N ASN A 272 -9.21 19.47 9.29
CA ASN A 272 -8.25 18.46 9.63
C ASN A 272 -7.22 18.34 8.50
N LEU A 273 -5.98 18.68 8.78
CA LEU A 273 -4.92 18.61 7.78
C LEU A 273 -4.40 17.19 7.61
N TRP A 274 -4.19 16.79 6.37
CA TRP A 274 -3.55 15.52 6.06
C TRP A 274 -2.03 15.59 6.35
N SER A 275 -1.52 14.60 7.05
CA SER A 275 -0.08 14.37 7.24
C SER A 275 0.17 12.87 7.44
N PRO A 276 1.42 12.37 7.35
CA PRO A 276 1.74 10.97 7.65
C PRO A 276 1.23 10.48 9.02
N SER A 277 1.24 11.34 10.02
CA SER A 277 0.74 11.01 11.37
C SER A 277 -0.77 11.20 11.57
N THR A 278 -1.40 11.98 10.71
CA THR A 278 -2.84 12.29 10.74
C THR A 278 -3.42 12.26 9.33
N PRO A 279 -3.56 11.08 8.72
CA PRO A 279 -3.95 10.94 7.32
C PRO A 279 -5.46 11.13 7.13
N TYR A 280 -5.93 12.37 7.29
CA TYR A 280 -7.34 12.70 7.19
C TYR A 280 -7.75 13.03 5.76
N LEU A 281 -8.84 12.42 5.28
CA LEU A 281 -9.30 12.52 3.91
C LEU A 281 -10.65 13.22 3.81
N TYR A 282 -10.84 13.95 2.72
CA TYR A 282 -12.07 14.61 2.29
C TYR A 282 -12.49 14.08 0.92
N TYR A 283 -13.73 14.40 0.52
CA TYR A 283 -14.28 14.01 -0.77
C TYR A 283 -14.95 15.19 -1.45
N ALA A 284 -14.55 15.47 -2.68
CA ALA A 284 -15.22 16.40 -3.58
C ALA A 284 -16.21 15.61 -4.44
N TYR A 285 -17.51 15.81 -4.20
CA TYR A 285 -18.59 15.24 -4.98
C TYR A 285 -19.10 16.28 -5.97
N THR A 286 -18.82 16.09 -7.25
CA THR A 286 -19.17 16.98 -8.34
C THR A 286 -20.33 16.40 -9.14
N ARG A 287 -21.38 17.20 -9.36
CA ARG A 287 -22.54 16.85 -10.18
C ARG A 287 -22.66 17.77 -11.38
N ILE A 288 -22.97 17.19 -12.52
CA ILE A 288 -23.38 17.92 -13.72
C ILE A 288 -24.91 17.90 -13.76
N ILE A 289 -25.53 19.07 -13.68
CA ILE A 289 -26.99 19.19 -13.55
C ILE A 289 -27.56 19.81 -14.82
N ASN A 290 -28.55 19.15 -15.42
CA ASN A 290 -29.33 19.60 -16.57
C ASN A 290 -30.77 19.89 -16.13
N ASN A 291 -31.18 21.16 -16.14
CA ASN A 291 -32.55 21.56 -15.77
C ASN A 291 -33.04 20.92 -14.45
N ALA A 292 -32.25 21.04 -13.39
CA ALA A 292 -32.46 20.49 -12.06
C ALA A 292 -32.31 18.93 -11.94
N THR A 293 -32.05 18.22 -13.03
CA THR A 293 -31.83 16.77 -13.02
C THR A 293 -30.33 16.47 -13.10
N PRO A 294 -29.77 15.70 -12.18
CA PRO A 294 -28.37 15.25 -12.30
C PRO A 294 -28.19 14.39 -13.56
N ALA A 295 -27.30 14.82 -14.44
CA ALA A 295 -26.93 14.12 -15.68
C ALA A 295 -25.72 13.22 -15.46
N ASP A 296 -24.71 13.70 -14.70
CA ASP A 296 -23.54 12.95 -14.33
C ASP A 296 -23.07 13.33 -12.92
N ASP A 297 -22.30 12.48 -12.27
CA ASP A 297 -21.67 12.76 -11.00
C ASP A 297 -20.31 12.07 -10.88
N TYR A 298 -19.42 12.67 -10.09
CA TYR A 298 -18.04 12.22 -9.93
C TYR A 298 -17.56 12.46 -8.51
N VAL A 299 -16.83 11.49 -7.94
CA VAL A 299 -16.23 11.60 -6.60
C VAL A 299 -14.72 11.64 -6.72
N THR A 300 -14.11 12.57 -6.00
CA THR A 300 -12.64 12.69 -5.92
C THR A 300 -12.21 12.74 -4.45
N GLN A 301 -11.41 11.77 -4.02
CA GLN A 301 -10.74 11.77 -2.73
C GLN A 301 -9.59 12.77 -2.73
N PHE A 302 -9.37 13.48 -1.61
CA PHE A 302 -8.23 14.37 -1.44
C PHE A 302 -7.90 14.61 0.03
N GLY A 303 -6.70 15.12 0.30
CA GLY A 303 -6.29 15.60 1.62
C GLY A 303 -5.98 17.10 1.60
N ILE A 304 -6.32 17.80 2.67
CA ILE A 304 -5.93 19.20 2.83
C ILE A 304 -4.52 19.26 3.39
N ARG A 305 -3.55 19.67 2.58
CA ARG A 305 -2.15 19.79 2.98
C ARG A 305 -1.40 20.83 2.17
N GLN A 306 -0.33 21.35 2.76
CA GLN A 306 0.66 22.19 2.09
C GLN A 306 1.97 21.41 1.94
N LEU A 307 2.54 21.40 0.75
CA LEU A 307 3.91 20.95 0.49
C LEU A 307 4.78 22.16 0.19
N GLN A 308 5.94 22.19 0.81
CA GLN A 308 6.97 23.21 0.54
C GLN A 308 8.32 22.51 0.42
N TYR A 309 9.09 22.90 -0.59
CA TYR A 309 10.45 22.44 -0.85
C TYR A 309 11.36 23.66 -0.69
N VAL A 310 12.06 23.71 0.42
CA VAL A 310 12.79 24.92 0.84
C VAL A 310 14.28 24.62 0.94
N ALA A 311 15.08 25.36 0.19
CA ALA A 311 16.54 25.24 0.28
C ALA A 311 16.99 25.34 1.75
N ASN A 312 17.90 24.47 2.15
CA ASN A 312 18.43 24.34 3.52
C ASN A 312 17.40 24.01 4.64
N GLN A 313 16.15 23.65 4.28
CA GLN A 313 15.16 23.13 5.22
C GLN A 313 14.59 21.76 4.76
N GLY A 314 14.63 21.49 3.45
CA GLY A 314 14.14 20.26 2.85
C GLY A 314 12.63 20.30 2.53
N LEU A 315 11.97 19.15 2.66
CA LEU A 315 10.52 18.99 2.50
C LEU A 315 9.80 19.42 3.79
N LEU A 316 8.84 20.34 3.67
CA LEU A 316 7.92 20.66 4.75
C LEU A 316 6.50 20.21 4.36
N ILE A 317 5.82 19.52 5.27
CA ILE A 317 4.41 19.16 5.17
C ILE A 317 3.67 19.96 6.25
N ASN A 318 2.78 20.86 5.85
CA ASN A 318 2.05 21.76 6.75
C ASN A 318 3.02 22.59 7.64
N GLY A 319 4.15 23.01 7.08
CA GLY A 319 5.19 23.76 7.80
C GLY A 319 6.11 22.92 8.69
N VAL A 320 5.90 21.59 8.77
CA VAL A 320 6.74 20.67 9.57
C VAL A 320 7.80 20.03 8.69
N ALA A 321 9.07 20.20 9.03
CA ALA A 321 10.19 19.57 8.33
C ALA A 321 10.07 18.04 8.41
N THR A 322 10.09 17.39 7.25
CA THR A 322 9.83 15.98 7.10
C THR A 322 10.95 15.32 6.29
N LYS A 323 11.58 14.29 6.85
CA LYS A 323 12.53 13.45 6.13
C LYS A 323 11.85 12.22 5.56
N MET A 324 12.07 11.94 4.29
CA MET A 324 11.58 10.71 3.65
C MET A 324 12.51 9.55 4.03
N LYS A 325 12.05 8.71 4.95
CA LYS A 325 12.68 7.44 5.35
C LYS A 325 12.13 6.37 4.41
N GLY A 326 12.74 6.22 3.25
CA GLY A 326 12.14 5.55 2.11
C GLY A 326 12.78 4.24 1.71
N ILE A 327 11.98 3.44 0.98
CA ILE A 327 12.39 2.23 0.27
C ILE A 327 11.91 2.27 -1.17
N CYS A 328 12.63 1.58 -2.06
CA CYS A 328 12.14 1.24 -3.39
C CYS A 328 11.33 -0.05 -3.34
N MET A 329 10.31 -0.17 -4.19
CA MET A 329 9.46 -1.37 -4.24
C MET A 329 8.93 -1.60 -5.65
N HIS A 330 9.08 -2.83 -6.16
CA HIS A 330 8.34 -3.29 -7.34
C HIS A 330 6.92 -3.72 -6.96
N HIS A 331 5.96 -3.45 -7.85
CA HIS A 331 4.57 -3.85 -7.65
C HIS A 331 4.35 -5.29 -8.11
N MET A 332 4.71 -6.22 -7.27
CA MET A 332 4.48 -7.65 -7.47
C MET A 332 4.28 -8.35 -6.11
N ALA A 333 3.71 -9.52 -6.11
CA ALA A 333 3.54 -10.33 -4.91
C ALA A 333 3.60 -11.83 -5.22
N VAL A 334 4.15 -12.61 -4.29
CA VAL A 334 4.13 -14.07 -4.34
C VAL A 334 2.94 -14.55 -3.51
N PRO A 335 2.10 -15.43 -4.05
CA PRO A 335 2.25 -16.23 -5.29
C PRO A 335 1.45 -15.69 -6.50
N THR A 336 1.09 -14.41 -6.54
CA THR A 336 0.15 -13.85 -7.53
C THR A 336 0.82 -13.16 -8.72
N GLY A 337 2.14 -12.92 -8.64
CA GLY A 337 2.87 -12.20 -9.66
C GLY A 337 2.51 -10.72 -9.70
N ALA A 338 2.28 -10.18 -10.91
CA ALA A 338 1.91 -8.77 -11.10
C ALA A 338 0.45 -8.47 -10.72
N ALA A 339 -0.41 -9.48 -10.65
CA ALA A 339 -1.80 -9.34 -10.19
C ALA A 339 -1.85 -9.27 -8.66
N VAL A 340 -1.49 -8.11 -8.09
CA VAL A 340 -1.36 -7.91 -6.63
C VAL A 340 -2.69 -7.51 -6.02
N PRO A 341 -3.28 -8.36 -5.16
CA PRO A 341 -4.50 -8.01 -4.45
C PRO A 341 -4.30 -6.84 -3.48
N GLU A 342 -5.32 -5.99 -3.31
CA GLU A 342 -5.29 -4.82 -2.41
C GLU A 342 -4.83 -5.19 -0.99
N ARG A 343 -5.34 -6.30 -0.45
CA ARG A 343 -5.01 -6.75 0.91
C ARG A 343 -3.53 -7.12 1.09
N MET A 344 -2.88 -7.64 0.05
CA MET A 344 -1.44 -7.91 0.09
C MET A 344 -0.65 -6.60 0.08
N SER A 345 -1.08 -5.62 -0.69
CA SER A 345 -0.52 -4.25 -0.66
C SER A 345 -0.67 -3.61 0.72
N GLU A 346 -1.85 -3.74 1.35
CA GLU A 346 -2.09 -3.24 2.72
C GLU A 346 -1.15 -3.88 3.74
N ARG A 347 -0.95 -5.21 3.66
CA ARG A 347 -0.01 -5.94 4.52
C ARG A 347 1.41 -5.40 4.34
N THR A 348 1.85 -5.25 3.10
CA THR A 348 3.18 -4.74 2.77
C THR A 348 3.40 -3.33 3.33
N ILE A 349 2.48 -2.40 3.10
CA ILE A 349 2.58 -1.02 3.59
C ILE A 349 2.62 -1.00 5.13
N LYS A 350 1.80 -1.83 5.80
CA LYS A 350 1.77 -1.90 7.26
C LYS A 350 3.08 -2.43 7.84
N GLU A 351 3.67 -3.47 7.23
CA GLU A 351 4.97 -3.98 7.65
C GLU A 351 6.07 -2.95 7.44
N LEU A 352 6.09 -2.26 6.31
CA LEU A 352 7.04 -1.18 6.06
C LEU A 352 6.91 -0.04 7.08
N LEU A 353 5.68 0.40 7.38
CA LEU A 353 5.43 1.38 8.43
C LEU A 353 5.93 0.90 9.81
N ALA A 354 5.83 -0.40 10.11
CA ALA A 354 6.33 -0.97 11.36
C ALA A 354 7.85 -0.90 11.47
N SER A 355 8.60 -0.86 10.37
CA SER A 355 10.05 -0.61 10.35
C SER A 355 10.43 0.86 10.59
N GLY A 356 9.46 1.77 10.70
CA GLY A 356 9.69 3.22 10.73
C GLY A 356 9.83 3.85 9.34
N CYS A 357 9.63 3.08 8.27
CA CYS A 357 9.54 3.60 6.91
C CYS A 357 8.40 4.60 6.80
N THR A 358 8.63 5.71 6.12
CA THR A 358 7.62 6.77 5.90
C THR A 358 7.39 7.08 4.43
N SER A 359 8.15 6.46 3.52
CA SER A 359 8.06 6.75 2.09
C SER A 359 8.33 5.52 1.22
N ILE A 360 7.59 5.38 0.14
CA ILE A 360 7.81 4.36 -0.90
C ILE A 360 8.09 5.07 -2.22
N ARG A 361 9.12 4.60 -2.95
CA ARG A 361 9.32 4.91 -4.36
C ARG A 361 8.77 3.75 -5.19
N THR A 362 7.85 4.06 -6.08
CA THR A 362 7.24 3.07 -6.99
C THR A 362 8.19 2.72 -8.13
N SER A 363 9.14 1.86 -7.85
CA SER A 363 10.18 1.47 -8.84
C SER A 363 9.63 0.48 -9.86
N HIS A 364 9.76 0.64 -11.16
CA HIS A 364 10.03 1.89 -11.86
C HIS A 364 8.85 2.17 -12.77
N ASN A 365 7.65 2.29 -12.19
CA ASN A 365 6.38 2.44 -12.90
C ASN A 365 5.23 2.81 -11.97
N PRO A 366 4.14 3.38 -12.48
CA PRO A 366 2.92 3.59 -11.69
C PRO A 366 2.34 2.27 -11.19
N VAL A 367 1.87 2.26 -9.96
CA VAL A 367 1.22 1.09 -9.35
C VAL A 367 -0.31 1.15 -9.48
N SER A 368 -1.02 0.19 -8.89
CA SER A 368 -2.48 0.16 -8.94
C SER A 368 -3.10 1.34 -8.17
N PRO A 369 -4.28 1.84 -8.57
CA PRO A 369 -4.95 2.94 -7.86
C PRO A 369 -5.18 2.67 -6.37
N GLU A 370 -5.56 1.45 -6.01
CA GLU A 370 -5.86 1.03 -4.63
C GLU A 370 -4.62 1.13 -3.72
N PHE A 371 -3.42 0.97 -4.29
CA PHE A 371 -2.18 1.14 -3.54
C PHE A 371 -2.01 2.58 -3.05
N TYR A 372 -2.33 3.58 -3.87
CA TYR A 372 -2.26 4.99 -3.47
C TYR A 372 -3.36 5.34 -2.48
N ASP A 373 -4.58 4.78 -2.64
CA ASP A 373 -5.66 4.92 -1.67
C ASP A 373 -5.23 4.40 -0.28
N LEU A 374 -4.52 3.27 -0.23
CA LEU A 374 -3.95 2.73 1.01
C LEU A 374 -2.85 3.64 1.58
N CYS A 375 -1.97 4.18 0.74
CA CYS A 375 -0.95 5.15 1.17
C CYS A 375 -1.60 6.41 1.75
N ASP A 376 -2.66 6.92 1.13
CA ASP A 376 -3.44 8.06 1.63
C ASP A 376 -4.03 7.79 3.01
N GLN A 377 -4.59 6.59 3.22
CA GLN A 377 -5.24 6.19 4.46
C GLN A 377 -4.26 5.88 5.59
N LEU A 378 -3.11 5.30 5.25
CA LEU A 378 -2.11 4.84 6.21
C LEU A 378 -1.02 5.89 6.49
N GLY A 379 -0.99 6.99 5.73
CA GLY A 379 -0.01 8.06 5.89
C GLY A 379 1.37 7.71 5.34
N MET A 380 1.45 6.82 4.36
CA MET A 380 2.70 6.50 3.67
C MET A 380 2.93 7.53 2.56
N LEU A 381 4.07 8.23 2.57
CA LEU A 381 4.46 9.12 1.49
C LEU A 381 4.86 8.33 0.25
N VAL A 382 4.66 8.92 -0.93
CA VAL A 382 5.00 8.30 -2.21
C VAL A 382 5.84 9.24 -3.05
N LEU A 383 6.97 8.73 -3.54
CA LEU A 383 7.65 9.21 -4.73
C LEU A 383 7.13 8.37 -5.89
N ASP A 384 6.26 8.94 -6.69
CA ASP A 384 5.58 8.22 -7.76
C ASP A 384 6.35 8.34 -9.07
N GLU A 385 6.76 7.18 -9.60
CA GLU A 385 7.66 7.12 -10.74
C GLU A 385 6.95 6.63 -12.00
N TRP A 386 7.14 7.36 -13.08
CA TRP A 386 6.47 7.11 -14.34
C TRP A 386 7.03 5.92 -15.10
N CYS A 387 8.38 5.87 -15.30
CA CYS A 387 9.00 4.80 -16.08
C CYS A 387 10.46 4.57 -15.69
N ASP A 388 11.04 3.42 -16.10
CA ASP A 388 12.45 3.11 -15.95
C ASP A 388 13.31 3.92 -16.95
N LYS A 389 13.20 3.64 -18.23
CA LYS A 389 14.01 4.26 -19.27
C LYS A 389 13.14 4.99 -20.29
N TRP A 390 13.68 6.07 -20.88
CA TRP A 390 12.99 6.81 -21.95
C TRP A 390 13.13 6.15 -23.31
N TYR A 391 14.32 5.56 -23.60
CA TYR A 391 14.62 4.79 -24.80
C TYR A 391 15.52 3.62 -24.51
N ASP A 392 15.63 2.71 -25.48
CA ASP A 392 16.59 1.62 -25.37
C ASP A 392 18.02 2.14 -25.32
N THR A 393 18.67 1.94 -24.20
CA THR A 393 20.08 2.20 -23.99
C THR A 393 20.81 0.99 -23.47
N SER A 394 20.34 -0.22 -23.76
CA SER A 394 20.91 -1.50 -23.30
C SER A 394 20.22 -2.13 -22.08
N GLY A 395 19.09 -2.80 -22.29
CA GLY A 395 18.57 -3.81 -21.37
C GLY A 395 17.68 -3.31 -20.23
N GLY A 396 17.08 -2.14 -20.35
CA GLY A 396 16.04 -1.66 -19.45
C GLY A 396 14.66 -1.63 -20.09
N ALA A 397 13.61 -1.51 -19.29
CA ALA A 397 12.26 -1.23 -19.77
C ALA A 397 12.23 0.12 -20.48
N PHE A 398 11.86 0.14 -21.73
CA PHE A 398 11.85 1.34 -22.54
C PHE A 398 10.55 1.46 -23.31
N TYR A 399 10.29 2.68 -23.79
CA TYR A 399 9.13 2.94 -24.62
C TYR A 399 9.44 2.70 -26.09
N GLU A 400 8.78 1.72 -26.70
CA GLU A 400 8.63 1.76 -28.16
C GLU A 400 7.86 3.01 -28.55
N ASN A 401 8.30 3.67 -29.64
CA ASN A 401 7.68 4.90 -30.14
C ASN A 401 7.57 6.02 -29.08
N TRP A 402 8.56 6.17 -28.23
CA TRP A 402 8.64 7.22 -27.20
C TRP A 402 8.09 8.58 -27.69
N ALA A 403 8.53 9.05 -28.87
CA ALA A 403 8.16 10.36 -29.38
C ALA A 403 6.64 10.54 -29.63
N GLN A 404 5.90 9.44 -29.84
CA GLN A 404 4.47 9.48 -30.13
C GLN A 404 3.61 9.19 -28.90
N THR A 405 4.10 8.40 -27.93
CA THR A 405 3.27 7.84 -26.84
C THR A 405 3.45 8.55 -25.51
N TRP A 406 4.65 9.06 -25.20
CA TRP A 406 4.95 9.63 -23.89
C TRP A 406 4.00 10.74 -23.41
N PRO A 407 3.51 11.67 -24.27
CA PRO A 407 2.65 12.74 -23.75
C PRO A 407 1.32 12.22 -23.21
N LYS A 408 0.72 11.22 -23.91
CA LYS A 408 -0.53 10.59 -23.50
C LYS A 408 -0.32 9.81 -22.20
N ASP A 409 0.75 9.03 -22.11
CA ASP A 409 1.02 8.13 -21.00
C ASP A 409 1.40 8.93 -19.74
N LEU A 410 2.25 9.96 -19.89
CA LEU A 410 2.62 10.85 -18.79
C LEU A 410 1.42 11.66 -18.29
N ALA A 411 0.54 12.14 -19.21
CA ALA A 411 -0.68 12.82 -18.81
C ALA A 411 -1.62 11.89 -18.05
N SER A 412 -1.87 10.67 -18.55
CA SER A 412 -2.71 9.68 -17.88
C SER A 412 -2.21 9.37 -16.47
N PHE A 413 -0.91 9.17 -16.31
CA PHE A 413 -0.26 8.93 -15.03
C PHE A 413 -0.51 10.07 -14.04
N ILE A 414 -0.18 11.32 -14.41
CA ILE A 414 -0.35 12.47 -13.51
C ILE A 414 -1.82 12.76 -13.22
N GLU A 415 -2.70 12.72 -14.22
CA GLU A 415 -4.12 13.02 -14.06
C GLU A 415 -4.85 12.02 -13.17
N ARG A 416 -4.49 10.73 -13.27
CA ARG A 416 -5.04 9.69 -12.41
C ARG A 416 -4.66 9.93 -10.95
N ASP A 417 -3.39 10.26 -10.69
CA ASP A 417 -2.82 10.18 -9.35
C ASP A 417 -2.70 11.54 -8.64
N ARG A 418 -2.87 12.68 -9.34
CA ARG A 418 -2.65 14.03 -8.80
C ARG A 418 -3.49 14.42 -7.57
N ASN A 419 -4.58 13.69 -7.26
CA ASN A 419 -5.42 14.01 -6.11
C ASN A 419 -5.00 13.27 -4.82
N HIS A 420 -4.09 12.28 -4.90
CA HIS A 420 -3.60 11.54 -3.75
C HIS A 420 -2.71 12.42 -2.86
N PRO A 421 -3.08 12.67 -1.59
CA PRO A 421 -2.25 13.47 -0.70
C PRO A 421 -0.96 12.75 -0.28
N SER A 422 -0.89 11.43 -0.36
CA SER A 422 0.32 10.67 -0.08
C SER A 422 1.44 10.90 -1.10
N ILE A 423 1.10 11.16 -2.36
CA ILE A 423 2.08 11.46 -3.42
C ILE A 423 2.63 12.87 -3.18
N VAL A 424 3.91 12.94 -2.88
CA VAL A 424 4.59 14.22 -2.59
C VAL A 424 5.51 14.65 -3.72
N MET A 425 5.83 13.78 -4.66
CA MET A 425 6.77 14.08 -5.74
C MET A 425 6.51 13.17 -6.94
N TRP A 426 6.79 13.68 -8.14
CA TRP A 426 6.78 12.96 -9.40
C TRP A 426 8.21 12.67 -9.87
N SER A 427 8.48 11.40 -10.23
CA SER A 427 9.72 11.02 -10.90
C SER A 427 9.44 10.70 -12.37
N VAL A 428 10.17 11.35 -13.27
CA VAL A 428 9.94 11.21 -14.72
C VAL A 428 10.84 10.17 -15.38
N GLY A 429 11.65 9.43 -14.63
CA GLY A 429 12.47 8.33 -15.16
C GLY A 429 13.54 7.86 -14.19
N ASN A 430 14.00 6.62 -14.40
CA ASN A 430 15.05 5.97 -13.63
C ASN A 430 16.26 5.68 -14.51
N GLU A 431 17.45 6.12 -14.08
CA GLU A 431 18.73 5.78 -14.69
C GLU A 431 18.74 5.89 -16.22
N VAL A 432 18.03 6.90 -16.70
CA VAL A 432 17.87 7.19 -18.13
C VAL A 432 19.17 7.61 -18.83
N ALA A 433 20.21 7.88 -18.02
CA ALA A 433 21.53 8.24 -18.45
C ALA A 433 22.58 7.63 -17.50
N SER A 434 23.73 7.24 -18.03
CA SER A 434 24.87 6.74 -17.29
C SER A 434 26.17 7.46 -17.68
N GLY A 435 27.24 7.23 -16.91
CA GLY A 435 28.57 7.75 -17.22
C GLY A 435 29.12 8.73 -16.20
N ALA A 436 30.35 9.21 -16.45
CA ALA A 436 31.11 10.05 -15.54
C ALA A 436 30.59 11.50 -15.46
N THR A 437 29.95 11.98 -16.53
CA THR A 437 29.39 13.34 -16.63
C THR A 437 27.89 13.27 -16.89
N VAL A 438 27.20 14.37 -16.60
CA VAL A 438 25.78 14.55 -16.95
C VAL A 438 25.66 14.77 -18.45
N PRO A 439 25.04 13.87 -19.22
CA PRO A 439 25.02 14.03 -20.68
C PRO A 439 23.95 15.04 -21.13
N PRO A 440 24.17 15.77 -22.24
CA PRO A 440 23.25 16.80 -22.72
C PRO A 440 21.82 16.29 -23.02
N TYR A 441 21.67 15.04 -23.47
CA TYR A 441 20.35 14.51 -23.79
C TYR A 441 19.46 14.35 -22.54
N LEU A 442 20.05 14.13 -21.36
CA LEU A 442 19.34 14.09 -20.09
C LEU A 442 18.70 15.46 -19.81
N THR A 443 19.51 16.52 -19.87
CA THR A 443 19.03 17.88 -19.61
C THR A 443 18.01 18.34 -20.64
N THR A 444 18.20 18.00 -21.92
CA THR A 444 17.26 18.34 -23.01
C THR A 444 15.89 17.71 -22.79
N ASN A 445 15.84 16.42 -22.42
CA ASN A 445 14.55 15.77 -22.17
C ASN A 445 13.90 16.26 -20.86
N LEU A 446 14.67 16.52 -19.81
CA LEU A 446 14.11 17.11 -18.58
C LEU A 446 13.50 18.49 -18.82
N GLN A 447 14.11 19.31 -19.70
CA GLN A 447 13.55 20.60 -20.12
C GLN A 447 12.20 20.50 -20.84
N ILE A 448 11.86 19.32 -21.37
CA ILE A 448 10.55 19.03 -21.99
C ILE A 448 9.60 18.42 -20.94
N LEU A 449 10.04 17.39 -20.23
CA LEU A 449 9.18 16.61 -19.33
C LEU A 449 8.77 17.38 -18.09
N VAL A 450 9.69 18.12 -17.45
CA VAL A 450 9.39 18.86 -16.22
C VAL A 450 8.30 19.93 -16.43
N PRO A 451 8.40 20.81 -17.42
CA PRO A 451 7.32 21.75 -17.70
C PRO A 451 6.00 21.08 -18.10
N TYR A 452 6.05 19.95 -18.79
CA TYR A 452 4.85 19.19 -19.16
C TYR A 452 4.11 18.70 -17.90
N VAL A 453 4.82 18.05 -16.97
CA VAL A 453 4.25 17.66 -15.67
C VAL A 453 3.67 18.86 -14.92
N LYS A 454 4.43 19.96 -14.84
CA LYS A 454 4.03 21.20 -14.16
C LYS A 454 2.79 21.86 -14.78
N ASN A 455 2.53 21.67 -16.08
CA ASN A 455 1.29 22.13 -16.68
C ASN A 455 0.06 21.37 -16.19
N ILE A 456 0.22 20.10 -15.82
CA ILE A 456 -0.86 19.25 -15.31
C ILE A 456 -0.99 19.37 -13.78
N ASP A 457 0.14 19.35 -13.06
CA ASP A 457 0.19 19.49 -11.60
C ASP A 457 1.34 20.41 -11.15
N LYS A 458 0.97 21.60 -10.64
CA LYS A 458 1.91 22.60 -10.12
C LYS A 458 2.19 22.43 -8.61
N THR A 459 1.55 21.46 -7.94
CA THR A 459 1.56 21.38 -6.48
C THR A 459 2.67 20.52 -5.91
N ARG A 460 3.27 19.66 -6.76
CA ARG A 460 4.34 18.72 -6.37
C ARG A 460 5.63 19.02 -7.09
N ALA A 461 6.74 18.68 -6.45
CA ALA A 461 8.06 18.69 -7.06
C ALA A 461 8.20 17.61 -8.14
N VAL A 462 9.06 17.87 -9.11
CA VAL A 462 9.44 16.92 -10.17
C VAL A 462 10.92 16.62 -10.05
N THR A 463 11.28 15.34 -10.22
CA THR A 463 12.63 14.81 -10.19
C THR A 463 12.83 13.73 -11.25
N ASN A 464 14.06 13.29 -11.43
CA ASN A 464 14.41 12.03 -12.06
C ASN A 464 15.38 11.26 -11.14
N ALA A 465 15.53 9.94 -11.33
CA ALA A 465 16.48 9.14 -10.57
C ALA A 465 17.79 8.97 -11.36
N CYS A 466 18.74 9.86 -11.14
CA CYS A 466 19.96 9.98 -11.94
C CYS A 466 21.10 9.09 -11.41
N VAL A 467 21.70 8.26 -12.28
CA VAL A 467 22.92 7.51 -12.00
C VAL A 467 24.16 8.07 -12.71
N ALA A 468 23.97 8.94 -13.72
CA ALA A 468 25.07 9.63 -14.41
C ALA A 468 25.82 10.62 -13.49
N GLY A 469 26.92 11.19 -13.95
CA GLY A 469 27.66 12.24 -13.26
C GLY A 469 28.51 11.74 -12.08
N SER A 470 29.09 10.52 -12.17
CA SER A 470 29.92 9.95 -11.09
C SER A 470 31.16 10.79 -10.76
N SER A 471 31.59 11.66 -11.68
CA SER A 471 32.70 12.61 -11.50
C SER A 471 32.32 14.06 -11.83
N ASP A 472 31.03 14.40 -11.80
CA ASP A 472 30.49 15.70 -12.23
C ASP A 472 29.51 16.30 -11.21
N PRO A 473 29.98 16.66 -9.99
CA PRO A 473 29.10 17.31 -9.01
C PRO A 473 28.50 18.61 -9.51
N ALA A 474 29.19 19.36 -10.39
CA ALA A 474 28.71 20.61 -10.95
C ALA A 474 27.56 20.39 -11.93
N GLY A 475 27.68 19.40 -12.84
CA GLY A 475 26.60 19.00 -13.73
C GLY A 475 25.38 18.49 -12.98
N LEU A 476 25.57 17.68 -11.94
CA LEU A 476 24.48 17.25 -11.07
C LEU A 476 23.82 18.42 -10.34
N GLY A 477 24.61 19.38 -9.80
CA GLY A 477 24.06 20.57 -9.16
C GLY A 477 23.28 21.46 -10.14
N ALA A 478 23.70 21.49 -11.43
CA ALA A 478 23.00 22.25 -12.48
C ALA A 478 21.61 21.66 -12.82
N LEU A 479 21.32 20.39 -12.51
CA LEU A 479 19.99 19.82 -12.70
C LEU A 479 18.91 20.56 -11.89
N ALA A 480 19.27 21.13 -10.74
CA ALA A 480 18.34 21.94 -9.93
C ALA A 480 17.85 23.23 -10.62
N ASN A 481 18.41 23.58 -11.79
CA ASN A 481 17.87 24.66 -12.63
C ASN A 481 16.77 24.17 -13.59
N ILE A 482 16.53 22.87 -13.66
CA ILE A 482 15.57 22.24 -14.58
C ILE A 482 14.49 21.49 -13.80
N GLU A 483 14.90 20.67 -12.83
CA GLU A 483 14.00 19.92 -11.93
C GLU A 483 13.97 20.54 -10.53
N ASP A 484 12.89 20.30 -9.78
CA ASP A 484 12.74 20.90 -8.45
C ASP A 484 13.66 20.24 -7.40
N ILE A 485 13.93 18.94 -7.54
CA ILE A 485 14.74 18.13 -6.64
C ILE A 485 15.72 17.30 -7.47
N VAL A 486 16.98 17.34 -7.11
CA VAL A 486 18.02 16.52 -7.74
C VAL A 486 17.93 15.10 -7.16
N GLY A 487 17.32 14.19 -7.92
CA GLY A 487 17.20 12.78 -7.54
C GLY A 487 18.45 11.99 -7.96
N LEU A 488 19.02 11.24 -7.03
CA LEU A 488 20.34 10.61 -7.20
C LEU A 488 20.32 9.14 -6.77
N ASN A 489 20.80 8.27 -7.66
CA ASN A 489 21.05 6.87 -7.37
C ASN A 489 22.52 6.67 -6.98
N TYR A 490 22.78 6.17 -5.76
CA TYR A 490 24.13 5.79 -5.25
C TYR A 490 25.18 6.91 -5.28
N LYS A 491 24.80 8.15 -4.87
CA LYS A 491 25.67 9.35 -4.92
C LYS A 491 25.86 10.03 -3.54
N GLU A 492 25.68 9.32 -2.45
CA GLU A 492 25.71 9.88 -1.08
C GLU A 492 26.99 10.63 -0.76
N ALA A 493 28.13 10.11 -1.24
CA ALA A 493 29.43 10.73 -1.04
C ALA A 493 29.57 12.09 -1.73
N GLN A 494 28.72 12.39 -2.72
CA GLN A 494 28.79 13.62 -3.51
C GLN A 494 27.81 14.70 -3.05
N TYR A 495 26.91 14.43 -2.11
CA TYR A 495 25.86 15.41 -1.70
C TYR A 495 26.42 16.77 -1.32
N GLY A 496 27.53 16.79 -0.55
CA GLY A 496 28.19 18.03 -0.17
C GLY A 496 28.79 18.80 -1.34
N ALA A 497 29.43 18.12 -2.29
CA ALA A 497 30.01 18.73 -3.48
C ALA A 497 28.95 19.28 -4.44
N ILE A 498 27.85 18.53 -4.63
CA ILE A 498 26.69 18.94 -5.44
C ILE A 498 26.05 20.19 -4.87
N HIS A 499 25.76 20.21 -3.57
CA HIS A 499 25.17 21.37 -2.90
C HIS A 499 26.13 22.57 -2.88
N SER A 500 27.42 22.35 -2.76
CA SER A 500 28.43 23.42 -2.86
C SER A 500 28.46 24.04 -4.26
N SER A 501 28.23 23.27 -5.31
CA SER A 501 28.17 23.76 -6.70
C SER A 501 26.88 24.54 -6.99
N ASN A 502 25.79 24.20 -6.30
CA ASN A 502 24.50 24.92 -6.36
C ASN A 502 23.84 24.91 -4.98
N PRO A 503 24.00 25.99 -4.17
CA PRO A 503 23.43 26.06 -2.81
C PRO A 503 21.91 26.05 -2.73
N ASN A 504 21.21 26.17 -3.85
CA ASN A 504 19.75 26.05 -3.90
C ASN A 504 19.30 24.62 -4.18
N ALA A 505 20.21 23.71 -4.56
CA ALA A 505 19.86 22.33 -4.86
C ALA A 505 19.35 21.59 -3.62
N LEU A 506 18.12 21.11 -3.71
CA LEU A 506 17.60 20.09 -2.82
C LEU A 506 17.92 18.71 -3.41
N ILE A 507 18.30 17.79 -2.57
CA ILE A 507 18.77 16.45 -2.99
C ILE A 507 17.85 15.38 -2.39
N LEU A 508 17.56 14.36 -3.19
CA LEU A 508 16.91 13.13 -2.76
C LEU A 508 17.77 11.93 -3.18
N GLY A 509 18.09 11.05 -2.25
CA GLY A 509 18.57 9.72 -2.61
C GLY A 509 17.40 8.90 -3.16
N THR A 510 17.29 8.81 -4.48
CA THR A 510 16.19 8.11 -5.13
C THR A 510 16.38 6.60 -5.11
N GLU A 511 17.66 6.15 -5.05
CA GLU A 511 18.01 4.75 -4.92
C GLU A 511 19.37 4.61 -4.24
N GLN A 512 19.42 3.85 -3.16
CA GLN A 512 20.60 3.79 -2.31
C GLN A 512 20.84 2.39 -1.77
N ALA A 513 22.12 2.02 -1.58
CA ALA A 513 22.46 0.83 -0.81
C ALA A 513 22.09 1.02 0.68
N PRO A 514 21.82 -0.05 1.41
CA PRO A 514 21.51 0.03 2.84
C PRO A 514 22.65 0.65 3.66
N TYR A 515 23.86 0.57 3.21
CA TYR A 515 25.06 1.09 3.89
C TYR A 515 26.16 1.52 2.91
N LEU A 516 26.94 2.50 3.33
CA LEU A 516 28.12 2.98 2.60
C LEU A 516 29.34 2.10 2.92
N ASN A 517 29.79 1.29 1.97
CA ASN A 517 31.04 0.52 2.06
C ASN A 517 31.22 -0.19 3.41
N GLY A 518 30.12 -0.70 4.01
CA GLY A 518 30.13 -1.45 5.25
C GLY A 518 30.43 -0.67 6.54
N ALA A 519 30.70 0.62 6.45
CA ALA A 519 31.20 1.36 7.61
C ALA A 519 30.17 2.28 8.28
N VAL A 520 29.24 2.86 7.51
CA VAL A 520 28.30 3.86 8.04
C VAL A 520 26.94 3.70 7.37
N PRO A 521 25.83 3.75 8.13
CA PRO A 521 24.48 3.75 7.55
C PRO A 521 24.30 4.93 6.57
N THR A 522 23.75 4.68 5.40
CA THR A 522 23.43 5.74 4.42
C THR A 522 22.49 6.80 5.01
N TRP A 523 21.67 6.41 5.98
CA TRP A 523 20.83 7.31 6.74
C TRP A 523 21.60 8.44 7.42
N PHE A 524 22.88 8.25 7.77
CA PHE A 524 23.69 9.28 8.40
C PHE A 524 24.04 10.45 7.46
N ALA A 525 24.15 10.18 6.15
CA ALA A 525 24.31 11.21 5.14
C ALA A 525 23.02 12.05 4.95
N VAL A 526 21.88 11.56 5.40
CA VAL A 526 20.54 12.15 5.19
C VAL A 526 20.01 12.87 6.44
N ARG A 527 20.07 12.18 7.61
CA ARG A 527 19.34 12.61 8.81
C ARG A 527 19.70 14.00 9.31
N ASN A 528 20.96 14.39 9.20
CA ASN A 528 21.52 15.64 9.72
C ASN A 528 21.81 16.69 8.62
N THR A 529 21.46 16.40 7.36
CA THR A 529 21.77 17.26 6.21
C THR A 529 20.49 17.96 5.76
N PRO A 530 20.31 19.27 6.03
CA PRO A 530 19.03 19.96 5.80
C PRO A 530 18.55 19.91 4.35
N TYR A 531 19.46 20.12 3.38
CA TYR A 531 19.16 20.12 1.95
C TYR A 531 18.94 18.73 1.34
N VAL A 532 19.17 17.63 2.08
CA VAL A 532 18.82 16.26 1.66
C VAL A 532 17.46 15.91 2.24
N ILE A 533 16.45 15.82 1.39
CA ILE A 533 15.04 15.63 1.83
C ILE A 533 14.72 14.21 2.27
N GLY A 534 15.54 13.25 1.90
CA GLY A 534 15.35 11.84 2.26
C GLY A 534 16.19 10.91 1.42
N HIS A 535 15.91 9.63 1.57
CA HIS A 535 16.44 8.57 0.69
C HIS A 535 15.46 7.42 0.50
N HIS A 536 15.66 6.61 -0.53
CA HIS A 536 14.96 5.36 -0.78
C HIS A 536 15.99 4.25 -0.93
N ILE A 537 15.91 3.25 -0.07
CA ILE A 537 16.85 2.12 -0.07
C ILE A 537 16.42 1.09 -1.12
N TRP A 538 17.35 0.59 -1.89
CA TRP A 538 17.17 -0.57 -2.76
C TRP A 538 17.47 -1.85 -1.96
N VAL A 539 16.48 -2.66 -1.59
CA VAL A 539 15.07 -2.56 -1.87
C VAL A 539 14.25 -2.92 -0.61
N GLY A 540 12.99 -2.48 -0.54
CA GLY A 540 12.17 -2.74 0.66
C GLY A 540 11.63 -4.16 0.73
N VAL A 541 11.26 -4.76 -0.41
CA VAL A 541 10.68 -6.11 -0.53
C VAL A 541 11.44 -6.89 -1.57
N ASP A 542 11.77 -8.14 -1.30
CA ASP A 542 12.35 -9.04 -2.29
C ASP A 542 11.44 -9.17 -3.52
N PHE A 543 12.03 -9.28 -4.71
CA PHE A 543 11.28 -9.33 -5.96
C PHE A 543 11.87 -10.38 -6.92
N LEU A 544 11.03 -10.88 -7.83
CA LEU A 544 11.41 -11.90 -8.82
C LEU A 544 12.22 -11.29 -9.97
N ALA A 545 12.88 -12.14 -10.75
CA ALA A 545 13.74 -11.82 -11.89
C ALA A 545 15.08 -11.22 -11.49
N GLU A 546 15.36 -9.94 -11.72
CA GLU A 546 16.65 -9.30 -11.45
C GLU A 546 17.15 -9.54 -10.02
N GLY A 547 16.26 -9.52 -9.03
CA GLY A 547 16.61 -9.77 -7.64
C GLY A 547 17.25 -11.13 -7.40
N ILE A 548 17.01 -12.11 -8.30
CA ILE A 548 17.58 -13.47 -8.24
C ILE A 548 18.76 -13.61 -9.19
N SER A 549 18.68 -13.05 -10.38
CA SER A 549 19.69 -13.18 -11.44
C SER A 549 21.02 -12.50 -11.09
N SER A 550 21.04 -11.58 -10.13
CA SER A 550 22.25 -10.90 -9.65
C SER A 550 23.18 -11.79 -8.80
N GLY A 551 22.84 -13.06 -8.57
CA GLY A 551 23.73 -14.09 -8.03
C GLY A 551 23.92 -14.08 -6.52
N GLY A 552 23.04 -13.43 -5.77
CA GLY A 552 23.03 -13.43 -4.30
C GLY A 552 21.62 -13.55 -3.73
N PRO A 553 21.46 -13.76 -2.43
CA PRO A 553 20.16 -13.68 -1.78
C PRO A 553 19.58 -12.28 -1.95
N PRO A 554 18.27 -12.17 -2.17
CA PRO A 554 17.59 -10.89 -2.35
C PRO A 554 17.83 -9.92 -1.19
N SER A 555 17.94 -8.62 -1.49
CA SER A 555 18.35 -7.57 -0.53
C SER A 555 17.21 -6.84 0.16
N GLY A 556 15.98 -7.33 0.03
CA GLY A 556 14.79 -6.73 0.67
C GLY A 556 14.84 -6.75 2.19
N TYR A 557 14.13 -5.82 2.82
CA TYR A 557 13.86 -5.85 4.26
C TYR A 557 12.78 -6.86 4.63
N LEU A 558 11.86 -7.04 3.72
CA LEU A 558 10.85 -8.08 3.73
C LEU A 558 11.16 -9.08 2.61
N ASP A 559 10.91 -10.34 2.86
CA ASP A 559 11.02 -11.37 1.83
C ASP A 559 9.82 -11.39 0.88
N TYR A 560 9.79 -12.32 -0.09
CA TYR A 560 8.70 -12.47 -1.06
C TYR A 560 7.32 -12.67 -0.43
N CYS A 561 7.27 -13.25 0.77
CA CYS A 561 6.05 -13.54 1.50
C CYS A 561 5.74 -12.47 2.56
N ILE A 562 6.48 -11.36 2.53
CA ILE A 562 6.33 -10.23 3.47
C ILE A 562 6.66 -10.64 4.92
N PHE A 563 7.54 -11.61 5.12
CA PHE A 563 8.15 -11.86 6.42
C PHE A 563 9.36 -10.95 6.63
N ARG A 564 9.59 -10.56 7.89
CA ARG A 564 10.68 -9.67 8.25
C ARG A 564 12.02 -10.37 8.18
N LYS A 565 13.02 -9.73 7.59
CA LYS A 565 14.40 -10.17 7.54
C LYS A 565 15.26 -9.36 8.52
N ALA A 566 16.50 -9.75 8.74
CA ALA A 566 17.40 -9.08 9.66
C ALA A 566 17.54 -7.57 9.37
N TRP A 567 17.60 -7.18 8.08
CA TRP A 567 17.64 -5.76 7.67
C TRP A 567 16.40 -4.94 8.05
N PHE A 568 15.25 -5.56 8.20
CA PHE A 568 14.06 -4.89 8.74
C PHE A 568 14.35 -4.30 10.13
N TYR A 569 14.92 -5.11 11.02
CA TYR A 569 15.21 -4.68 12.40
C TYR A 569 16.37 -3.73 12.50
N TYR A 570 17.38 -3.90 11.62
CA TYR A 570 18.45 -2.91 11.48
C TYR A 570 17.88 -1.54 11.11
N GLN A 571 17.05 -1.50 10.08
CA GLN A 571 16.45 -0.25 9.62
C GLN A 571 15.47 0.32 10.65
N GLN A 572 14.72 -0.53 11.35
CA GLN A 572 13.85 -0.12 12.45
C GLN A 572 14.65 0.57 13.56
N SER A 573 15.85 0.09 13.85
CA SER A 573 16.73 0.75 14.83
C SER A 573 17.24 2.13 14.39
N GLN A 574 17.25 2.41 13.07
CA GLN A 574 17.65 3.71 12.52
C GLN A 574 16.48 4.70 12.39
N TRP A 575 15.27 4.21 12.12
CA TRP A 575 14.12 5.02 11.73
C TRP A 575 13.05 5.16 12.80
N SER A 576 13.00 4.25 13.77
CA SER A 576 12.01 4.28 14.86
C SER A 576 12.43 5.24 15.97
N ASP A 577 11.48 6.02 16.46
CA ASP A 577 11.63 6.83 17.68
C ASP A 577 11.37 5.99 18.95
N SER A 578 10.69 4.85 18.82
CA SER A 578 10.47 3.90 19.92
C SER A 578 11.71 3.08 20.18
N PRO A 579 12.01 2.72 21.44
CA PRO A 579 13.11 1.84 21.75
C PRO A 579 12.99 0.48 21.07
N VAL A 580 14.09 0.05 20.43
CA VAL A 580 14.20 -1.21 19.68
C VAL A 580 15.41 -1.98 20.19
N VAL A 581 15.25 -3.29 20.36
CA VAL A 581 16.35 -4.25 20.43
C VAL A 581 15.91 -5.52 19.72
N HIS A 582 16.78 -6.10 18.90
CA HIS A 582 16.53 -7.34 18.17
C HIS A 582 17.81 -8.18 18.14
N ILE A 583 17.68 -9.49 18.35
CA ILE A 583 18.76 -10.47 18.38
C ILE A 583 18.80 -11.24 17.08
N GLY A 584 19.99 -11.36 16.47
CA GLY A 584 20.26 -12.29 15.40
C GLY A 584 21.50 -13.15 15.72
N ILE A 585 21.49 -14.39 15.31
CA ILE A 585 22.59 -15.33 15.48
C ILE A 585 23.35 -15.45 14.16
N GLY A 586 24.62 -15.13 14.15
CA GLY A 586 25.47 -15.14 12.97
C GLY A 586 26.45 -13.99 12.93
N ASN A 587 27.10 -13.84 11.80
CA ASN A 587 28.02 -12.74 11.56
C ASN A 587 27.26 -11.62 10.81
N ALA A 588 27.14 -10.46 11.45
CA ALA A 588 26.73 -9.24 10.76
C ALA A 588 27.90 -8.62 9.99
N VAL A 589 28.83 -9.43 9.55
CA VAL A 589 29.93 -8.94 8.74
C VAL A 589 29.36 -8.62 7.38
N ASP A 590 29.64 -7.39 6.97
CA ASP A 590 29.58 -6.92 5.62
C ASP A 590 29.54 -8.04 4.59
N PRO A 591 28.47 -8.15 3.81
CA PRO A 591 28.68 -8.72 2.50
C PRO A 591 29.76 -7.86 1.82
N ALA A 592 30.72 -8.50 1.17
CA ALA A 592 31.74 -7.78 0.43
C ALA A 592 31.09 -6.64 -0.39
N PRO A 593 31.75 -5.50 -0.56
CA PRO A 593 31.19 -4.30 -1.20
C PRO A 593 30.55 -4.51 -2.58
N SER A 594 30.70 -5.69 -3.14
CA SER A 594 30.14 -6.11 -4.43
C SER A 594 28.88 -6.98 -4.34
N THR A 595 28.38 -7.34 -3.16
CA THR A 595 27.20 -8.18 -3.02
C THR A 595 26.05 -7.40 -2.38
N TRP A 596 24.97 -7.29 -3.10
CA TRP A 596 23.67 -6.72 -2.64
C TRP A 596 22.96 -7.63 -1.62
N ALA A 597 23.66 -8.68 -1.15
CA ALA A 597 23.09 -9.65 -0.25
C ALA A 597 22.95 -9.09 1.17
N THR A 598 21.78 -9.28 1.77
CA THR A 598 21.58 -9.02 3.19
C THR A 598 22.28 -10.10 4.03
N PRO A 599 22.90 -9.77 5.19
CA PRO A 599 23.39 -10.79 6.10
C PRO A 599 22.22 -11.68 6.51
N PHE A 600 22.42 -12.99 6.38
CA PHE A 600 21.47 -13.93 6.96
C PHE A 600 21.81 -14.08 8.45
N LEU A 601 20.93 -13.60 9.31
CA LEU A 601 20.97 -13.86 10.73
C LEU A 601 19.87 -14.85 11.08
N SER A 602 20.22 -15.93 11.75
CA SER A 602 19.24 -16.88 12.24
C SER A 602 18.52 -16.35 13.47
N GLU A 603 17.23 -16.54 13.53
CA GLU A 603 16.40 -16.33 14.72
C GLU A 603 16.25 -17.65 15.51
N SER A 604 17.14 -18.62 15.32
CA SER A 604 17.16 -19.88 16.06
C SER A 604 18.29 -19.88 17.07
N TRP A 605 17.96 -20.22 18.34
CA TRP A 605 18.97 -20.50 19.38
C TRP A 605 19.40 -21.97 19.40
N ASN A 606 19.00 -22.82 18.43
CA ASN A 606 19.47 -24.20 18.29
C ASN A 606 20.84 -24.20 17.64
N GLN A 607 21.89 -24.01 18.44
CA GLN A 607 23.28 -23.86 17.98
C GLN A 607 24.19 -24.95 18.57
N SER A 608 25.48 -24.87 18.34
CA SER A 608 26.50 -25.71 18.97
C SER A 608 27.78 -24.90 19.18
N GLY A 609 28.46 -25.16 20.28
CA GLY A 609 29.76 -24.52 20.59
C GLY A 609 29.63 -23.00 20.84
N SER A 610 30.55 -22.22 20.33
CA SER A 610 30.53 -20.75 20.36
C SER A 610 29.92 -20.17 19.11
N VAL A 611 29.06 -19.19 19.24
CA VAL A 611 28.44 -18.46 18.14
C VAL A 611 28.66 -16.96 18.26
N ASN A 612 28.60 -16.26 17.14
CA ASN A 612 28.49 -14.81 17.14
C ASN A 612 27.04 -14.39 17.22
N VAL A 613 26.78 -13.39 18.03
CA VAL A 613 25.46 -12.79 18.21
C VAL A 613 25.52 -11.34 17.79
N VAL A 614 24.45 -10.86 17.19
CA VAL A 614 24.27 -9.47 16.76
C VAL A 614 23.06 -8.90 17.45
N THR A 615 23.13 -7.65 17.86
CA THR A 615 21.94 -6.91 18.30
C THR A 615 21.79 -5.60 17.54
N TYR A 616 20.59 -5.41 16.96
CA TYR A 616 20.18 -4.15 16.34
C TYR A 616 19.39 -3.35 17.36
N THR A 617 19.80 -2.09 17.61
CA THR A 617 19.17 -1.28 18.65
C THR A 617 19.33 0.22 18.40
N ASN A 618 18.40 1.01 18.94
CA ASN A 618 18.53 2.45 19.16
C ASN A 618 18.58 2.81 20.64
N CYS A 619 18.79 1.83 21.52
CA CYS A 619 19.05 2.04 22.94
C CYS A 619 20.52 2.43 23.15
N ASP A 620 20.83 3.07 24.29
CA ASP A 620 22.19 3.53 24.61
C ASP A 620 23.14 2.35 24.85
N SER A 621 22.60 1.27 25.42
CA SER A 621 23.34 0.03 25.67
C SER A 621 22.43 -1.19 25.65
N VAL A 622 23.01 -2.37 25.47
CA VAL A 622 22.35 -3.66 25.55
C VAL A 622 23.03 -4.55 26.59
N ILE A 623 22.25 -5.22 27.41
CA ILE A 623 22.72 -6.27 28.32
C ILE A 623 22.29 -7.60 27.74
N LEU A 624 23.26 -8.48 27.45
CA LEU A 624 22.99 -9.81 26.91
C LEU A 624 23.07 -10.89 28.01
N TYR A 625 22.13 -11.80 27.98
CA TYR A 625 22.04 -12.96 28.89
C TYR A 625 21.88 -14.25 28.07
N VAL A 626 22.50 -15.32 28.55
CA VAL A 626 22.17 -16.70 28.20
C VAL A 626 21.61 -17.37 29.44
N ASN A 627 20.35 -17.77 29.41
CA ASN A 627 19.57 -18.18 30.59
C ASN A 627 19.62 -17.10 31.69
N ALA A 628 20.10 -17.44 32.89
CA ALA A 628 20.29 -16.50 34.00
C ALA A 628 21.67 -15.82 34.01
N THR A 629 22.60 -16.25 33.14
CA THR A 629 23.98 -15.77 33.15
C THR A 629 24.10 -14.52 32.29
N LYS A 630 24.57 -13.43 32.90
CA LYS A 630 24.91 -12.20 32.17
C LYS A 630 26.21 -12.44 31.36
N ILE A 631 26.14 -12.25 30.04
CA ILE A 631 27.29 -12.34 29.14
C ILE A 631 28.08 -11.05 29.15
N GLY A 632 27.39 -9.92 29.11
CA GLY A 632 28.06 -8.62 29.08
C GLY A 632 27.09 -7.45 28.97
N THR A 633 27.70 -6.25 28.84
CA THR A 633 26.97 -5.02 28.48
C THR A 633 27.79 -4.33 27.39
N GLU A 634 27.17 -4.06 26.24
CA GLU A 634 27.73 -3.28 25.15
C GLU A 634 27.05 -1.94 25.01
N TYR A 635 27.79 -0.93 24.56
CA TYR A 635 27.31 0.43 24.39
C TYR A 635 27.27 0.79 22.91
N LEU A 636 26.16 1.35 22.44
CA LEU A 636 25.92 1.63 21.02
C LEU A 636 26.99 2.57 20.41
N ASN A 637 27.49 3.53 21.16
CA ASN A 637 28.52 4.47 20.71
C ASN A 637 29.89 3.82 20.41
N ASN A 638 30.09 2.57 20.81
CA ASN A 638 31.32 1.79 20.45
C ASN A 638 31.22 1.22 19.02
N PHE A 639 30.08 1.31 18.35
CA PHE A 639 29.84 0.72 17.04
C PHE A 639 29.42 1.80 16.03
N SER A 640 30.35 2.22 15.18
CA SER A 640 30.12 3.29 14.18
C SER A 640 29.04 2.94 13.14
N ASN A 641 28.85 1.64 12.86
CA ASN A 641 27.82 1.12 11.97
C ASN A 641 26.48 0.83 12.67
N MET A 642 26.37 1.12 13.98
CA MET A 642 25.18 0.86 14.80
C MET A 642 24.80 -0.63 14.89
N ILE A 643 25.74 -1.54 14.67
CA ILE A 643 25.57 -2.98 14.76
C ILE A 643 26.41 -3.50 15.93
N MET A 644 25.78 -3.82 17.04
CA MET A 644 26.49 -4.40 18.19
C MET A 644 26.81 -5.86 17.93
N GLN A 645 28.06 -6.26 18.17
CA GLN A 645 28.53 -7.62 17.96
C GLN A 645 28.96 -8.24 19.29
N TRP A 646 28.58 -9.49 19.49
CA TRP A 646 28.92 -10.30 20.66
C TRP A 646 29.64 -11.55 20.17
N PRO A 647 30.97 -11.52 20.09
CA PRO A 647 31.74 -12.66 19.60
C PRO A 647 31.81 -13.78 20.62
N ASN A 648 31.89 -15.02 20.14
CA ASN A 648 32.16 -16.20 20.95
C ASN A 648 31.19 -16.46 22.13
N VAL A 649 29.89 -16.14 21.96
CA VAL A 649 28.89 -16.47 22.94
C VAL A 649 28.70 -17.97 23.01
N GLN A 650 28.91 -18.58 24.19
CA GLN A 650 28.76 -20.03 24.38
C GLN A 650 27.27 -20.42 24.33
N TYR A 651 26.93 -21.31 23.45
CA TYR A 651 25.59 -21.88 23.40
C TYR A 651 25.30 -22.70 24.65
N GLN A 652 24.14 -22.47 25.22
CA GLN A 652 23.52 -23.31 26.26
C GLN A 652 22.03 -23.41 25.92
N SER A 653 21.49 -24.65 25.97
CA SER A 653 20.05 -24.83 25.78
C SER A 653 19.25 -23.97 26.73
N GLY A 654 18.20 -23.31 26.24
CA GLY A 654 17.36 -22.38 26.98
C GLY A 654 17.10 -21.11 26.21
N VAL A 655 17.34 -19.94 26.79
CA VAL A 655 16.98 -18.63 26.24
C VAL A 655 18.18 -17.72 26.14
N ILE A 656 18.42 -17.12 24.98
CA ILE A 656 19.25 -15.93 24.84
C ILE A 656 18.34 -14.69 24.88
N LYS A 657 18.68 -13.69 25.69
CA LYS A 657 17.87 -12.49 25.91
C LYS A 657 18.72 -11.23 25.87
N ALA A 658 18.27 -10.24 25.13
CA ALA A 658 18.86 -8.90 25.08
C ALA A 658 17.92 -7.88 25.75
N ILE A 659 18.47 -7.05 26.63
CA ILE A 659 17.77 -5.97 27.30
C ILE A 659 18.36 -4.64 26.83
N GLY A 660 17.60 -3.88 26.07
CA GLY A 660 17.96 -2.52 25.66
C GLY A 660 17.73 -1.51 26.77
N MET A 661 18.77 -0.76 27.12
CA MET A 661 18.72 0.28 28.13
C MET A 661 18.78 1.67 27.50
N LYS A 662 17.92 2.57 27.96
CA LYS A 662 17.92 3.98 27.54
C LYS A 662 17.93 4.86 28.78
N SER A 663 18.95 5.73 28.90
CA SER A 663 19.20 6.55 30.11
C SER A 663 19.23 5.73 31.41
N GLY A 664 19.84 4.53 31.33
CA GLY A 664 19.95 3.62 32.47
C GLY A 664 18.71 2.84 32.86
N ILE A 665 17.60 2.99 32.10
CA ILE A 665 16.33 2.31 32.34
C ILE A 665 16.08 1.28 31.25
N GLN A 666 15.56 0.11 31.61
CA GLN A 666 15.12 -0.90 30.62
C GLN A 666 14.04 -0.31 29.73
N ALA A 667 14.28 -0.30 28.41
CA ALA A 667 13.41 0.31 27.42
C ALA A 667 12.88 -0.67 26.37
N ALA A 668 13.65 -1.73 26.06
CA ALA A 668 13.28 -2.77 25.12
C ALA A 668 13.80 -4.14 25.57
N VAL A 669 13.16 -5.21 25.13
CA VAL A 669 13.61 -6.59 25.39
C VAL A 669 13.32 -7.44 24.15
N ASP A 670 14.27 -8.30 23.81
CA ASP A 670 14.08 -9.36 22.82
C ASP A 670 14.68 -10.67 23.33
N SER A 671 14.16 -11.81 22.84
CA SER A 671 14.66 -13.12 23.23
C SER A 671 14.39 -14.18 22.16
N ILE A 672 15.36 -15.06 21.98
CA ILE A 672 15.25 -16.26 21.16
C ILE A 672 15.46 -17.47 22.06
N MET A 673 14.80 -18.58 21.78
CA MET A 673 14.91 -19.79 22.61
C MET A 673 15.33 -21.00 21.80
N THR A 674 15.87 -22.00 22.50
CA THR A 674 16.08 -23.34 21.97
C THR A 674 14.72 -23.97 21.76
N VAL A 675 14.45 -24.43 20.54
CA VAL A 675 13.19 -25.08 20.16
C VAL A 675 13.41 -26.57 19.94
N GLY A 676 12.34 -27.36 20.04
CA GLY A 676 12.32 -28.78 19.76
C GLY A 676 12.40 -29.11 18.26
N LYS A 677 12.22 -30.40 17.94
CA LYS A 677 12.06 -30.83 16.55
C LYS A 677 10.70 -30.41 16.02
N PRO A 678 10.54 -30.26 14.69
CA PRO A 678 9.24 -30.10 14.06
C PRO A 678 8.24 -31.15 14.57
N ALA A 679 7.05 -30.71 14.97
CA ALA A 679 6.02 -31.58 15.55
C ALA A 679 4.64 -31.34 14.96
N LYS A 680 4.35 -30.15 14.49
CA LYS A 680 3.03 -29.77 13.96
C LYS A 680 3.10 -28.61 12.98
N VAL A 681 2.04 -28.47 12.17
CA VAL A 681 1.80 -27.25 11.39
C VAL A 681 0.82 -26.35 12.15
N PHE A 682 1.12 -25.06 12.22
CA PHE A 682 0.31 -24.06 12.92
C PHE A 682 -0.16 -22.97 11.96
N LEU A 683 -1.48 -22.70 11.92
CA LEU A 683 -2.11 -21.77 10.99
C LEU A 683 -2.33 -20.42 11.67
N LYS A 684 -1.79 -19.37 11.09
CA LYS A 684 -1.89 -17.97 11.56
C LYS A 684 -2.63 -17.12 10.53
N PRO A 685 -3.97 -17.10 10.57
CA PRO A 685 -4.73 -16.20 9.69
C PRO A 685 -4.61 -14.76 10.20
N ASP A 686 -4.46 -13.80 9.29
CA ASP A 686 -4.56 -12.37 9.65
C ASP A 686 -6.01 -11.95 9.95
N ARG A 687 -6.98 -12.73 9.46
CA ARG A 687 -8.41 -12.61 9.74
C ARG A 687 -9.13 -13.93 9.49
N THR A 688 -10.28 -14.11 10.15
CA THR A 688 -11.12 -15.31 10.00
C THR A 688 -12.48 -15.01 9.38
N THR A 689 -12.80 -13.73 9.13
CA THR A 689 -14.02 -13.29 8.46
C THR A 689 -13.64 -12.48 7.22
N LEU A 690 -14.18 -12.87 6.07
CA LEU A 690 -14.01 -12.25 4.77
C LEU A 690 -15.36 -11.73 4.25
N TYR A 691 -15.34 -10.71 3.40
CA TYR A 691 -16.52 -10.36 2.60
C TYR A 691 -16.66 -11.31 1.41
N ALA A 692 -17.89 -11.69 1.10
CA ALA A 692 -18.22 -12.50 -0.07
C ALA A 692 -18.37 -11.58 -1.29
N ASP A 693 -17.27 -10.99 -1.75
CA ASP A 693 -17.18 -10.05 -2.86
C ASP A 693 -16.30 -10.53 -4.01
N GLY A 694 -15.74 -11.75 -3.86
CA GLY A 694 -14.85 -12.33 -4.85
C GLY A 694 -13.39 -11.82 -4.78
N GLU A 695 -13.05 -10.96 -3.80
CA GLU A 695 -11.76 -10.28 -3.72
C GLU A 695 -11.11 -10.28 -2.34
N ASP A 696 -11.92 -10.22 -1.26
CA ASP A 696 -11.36 -10.16 0.08
C ASP A 696 -10.52 -11.41 0.38
N ILE A 697 -9.39 -11.19 1.04
CA ILE A 697 -8.33 -12.19 1.22
C ILE A 697 -8.00 -12.38 2.69
N CYS A 698 -7.85 -13.64 3.10
CA CYS A 698 -7.09 -14.01 4.28
C CYS A 698 -5.63 -14.26 3.89
N CYS A 699 -4.71 -13.49 4.45
CA CYS A 699 -3.27 -13.73 4.37
C CYS A 699 -2.91 -14.80 5.42
N LEU A 700 -2.92 -16.07 5.02
CA LEU A 700 -2.63 -17.19 5.91
C LEU A 700 -1.13 -17.47 5.94
N GLU A 701 -0.50 -17.26 7.08
CA GLU A 701 0.84 -17.75 7.42
C GLU A 701 0.70 -19.16 8.01
N VAL A 702 1.56 -20.09 7.60
CA VAL A 702 1.63 -21.43 8.15
C VAL A 702 3.03 -21.66 8.67
N ASP A 703 3.14 -21.93 9.98
CA ASP A 703 4.39 -22.19 10.65
C ASP A 703 4.59 -23.68 10.88
N ILE A 704 5.84 -24.12 10.85
CA ILE A 704 6.28 -25.42 11.36
C ILE A 704 6.72 -25.21 12.81
N ASP A 705 5.93 -25.73 13.76
CA ASP A 705 6.18 -25.55 15.18
C ASP A 705 6.66 -26.84 15.84
N ASP A 706 7.38 -26.66 16.95
CA ASP A 706 7.71 -27.77 17.86
C ASP A 706 6.49 -28.19 18.70
N ALA A 707 6.68 -29.17 19.59
CA ALA A 707 5.63 -29.65 20.47
C ALA A 707 5.12 -28.60 21.49
N ASN A 708 5.87 -27.52 21.70
CA ASN A 708 5.59 -26.46 22.66
C ASN A 708 5.07 -25.15 22.00
N ASP A 709 4.61 -25.19 20.76
CA ASP A 709 4.12 -24.03 19.98
C ASP A 709 5.21 -22.99 19.65
N ASN A 710 6.47 -23.40 19.47
CA ASN A 710 7.54 -22.51 19.06
C ASN A 710 7.90 -22.77 17.60
N LEU A 711 8.02 -21.73 16.81
CA LEU A 711 8.46 -21.81 15.43
C LEU A 711 9.86 -22.45 15.34
N VAL A 712 9.99 -23.50 14.54
CA VAL A 712 11.27 -24.12 14.22
C VAL A 712 11.93 -23.33 13.08
N PHE A 713 12.48 -22.18 13.44
CA PHE A 713 13.25 -21.37 12.49
C PHE A 713 14.46 -22.19 11.99
N ASN A 714 14.84 -22.03 10.72
CA ASN A 714 15.80 -22.86 9.96
C ASN A 714 15.25 -24.22 9.50
N ASP A 715 13.99 -24.55 9.74
CA ASP A 715 13.39 -25.66 9.02
C ASP A 715 13.13 -25.24 7.57
N SER A 716 13.80 -25.93 6.65
CA SER A 716 13.65 -25.81 5.20
C SER A 716 13.59 -27.19 4.56
N THR A 717 13.08 -28.19 5.29
CA THR A 717 13.00 -29.59 4.86
C THR A 717 11.57 -30.07 4.71
N ASP A 718 10.66 -29.59 5.54
CA ASP A 718 9.26 -30.01 5.56
C ASP A 718 8.48 -29.43 4.38
N THR A 719 7.68 -30.29 3.74
CA THR A 719 6.79 -29.87 2.66
C THR A 719 5.38 -29.73 3.18
N VAL A 720 4.86 -28.49 3.13
CA VAL A 720 3.49 -28.18 3.52
C VAL A 720 2.55 -28.47 2.35
N GLN A 721 1.51 -29.25 2.60
CA GLN A 721 0.40 -29.53 1.68
C GLN A 721 -0.86 -28.88 2.24
N PHE A 722 -1.69 -28.29 1.36
CA PHE A 722 -2.96 -27.75 1.80
C PHE A 722 -4.14 -28.27 0.95
N THR A 723 -5.32 -28.29 1.57
CA THR A 723 -6.60 -28.55 0.95
C THR A 723 -7.54 -27.40 1.24
N LEU A 724 -8.44 -27.12 0.32
CA LEU A 724 -9.41 -26.06 0.46
C LEU A 724 -10.76 -26.50 -0.07
N SER A 725 -11.82 -26.18 0.67
CA SER A 725 -13.21 -26.43 0.26
C SER A 725 -14.14 -25.35 0.77
N GLY A 726 -15.27 -25.16 0.10
CA GLY A 726 -16.28 -24.13 0.45
C GLY A 726 -16.23 -22.93 -0.48
N GLN A 727 -16.65 -21.76 0.03
CA GLN A 727 -16.91 -20.53 -0.74
C GLN A 727 -15.64 -19.65 -0.88
N GLY A 728 -14.61 -20.20 -1.49
CA GLY A 728 -13.37 -19.47 -1.76
C GLY A 728 -12.33 -20.31 -2.48
N ARG A 729 -11.24 -19.64 -2.87
CA ARG A 729 -10.12 -20.26 -3.60
C ARG A 729 -8.77 -19.81 -3.06
N SER A 730 -7.75 -20.66 -3.24
CA SER A 730 -6.37 -20.28 -3.03
C SER A 730 -5.85 -19.49 -4.23
N LEU A 731 -5.10 -18.43 -3.98
CA LEU A 731 -4.35 -17.72 -5.02
C LEU A 731 -3.00 -18.38 -5.31
N GLY A 732 -2.64 -19.43 -4.57
CA GLY A 732 -1.41 -20.20 -4.67
C GLY A 732 -0.72 -20.33 -3.32
N ILE A 733 0.53 -20.84 -3.34
CA ILE A 733 1.38 -21.01 -2.16
C ILE A 733 2.76 -20.46 -2.41
N GLY A 734 3.27 -19.67 -1.45
CA GLY A 734 4.60 -19.08 -1.49
C GLY A 734 5.49 -19.54 -0.33
N SER A 735 6.79 -19.52 -0.55
CA SER A 735 7.80 -19.54 0.51
C SER A 735 8.90 -18.53 0.15
N ALA A 736 9.66 -18.10 1.14
CA ALA A 736 10.71 -17.08 0.95
C ALA A 736 12.02 -17.64 0.35
N ASP A 737 12.05 -18.92 0.01
CA ASP A 737 13.20 -19.56 -0.62
C ASP A 737 13.32 -19.13 -2.09
N TYR A 738 14.25 -18.22 -2.36
CA TYR A 738 14.55 -17.73 -3.71
C TYR A 738 15.17 -18.80 -4.63
N THR A 739 15.59 -19.94 -4.09
CA THR A 739 16.12 -21.10 -4.84
C THR A 739 15.05 -22.14 -5.15
N ASN A 740 13.84 -21.96 -4.63
CA ASN A 740 12.73 -22.88 -4.82
C ASN A 740 11.85 -22.44 -5.99
N PHE A 741 11.89 -23.20 -7.08
CA PHE A 741 11.12 -22.99 -8.31
C PHE A 741 9.89 -23.90 -8.45
N GLU A 742 9.43 -24.52 -7.37
CA GLU A 742 8.13 -25.20 -7.37
C GLU A 742 7.02 -24.23 -7.84
N PRO A 743 6.04 -24.72 -8.63
CA PRO A 743 5.00 -23.84 -9.15
C PRO A 743 4.21 -23.14 -8.03
N PHE A 744 4.05 -21.83 -8.13
CA PHE A 744 3.28 -21.05 -7.15
C PHE A 744 1.80 -21.43 -7.08
N LYS A 745 1.24 -22.02 -8.14
CA LYS A 745 -0.15 -22.49 -8.20
C LYS A 745 -0.33 -23.94 -7.76
N ALA A 746 0.72 -24.58 -7.23
CA ALA A 746 0.62 -25.92 -6.64
C ALA A 746 -0.16 -25.91 -5.32
N MET A 747 -0.55 -27.12 -4.87
CA MET A 747 -1.22 -27.33 -3.57
C MET A 747 -0.23 -27.74 -2.48
N SER A 748 1.07 -27.65 -2.75
CA SER A 748 2.13 -27.96 -1.79
C SER A 748 3.35 -27.14 -2.08
N ARG A 749 4.14 -26.85 -1.06
CA ARG A 749 5.41 -26.15 -1.17
C ARG A 749 6.31 -26.47 0.01
N LYS A 750 7.61 -26.56 -0.26
CA LYS A 750 8.62 -26.71 0.76
C LYS A 750 8.71 -25.44 1.63
N ALA A 751 8.71 -25.60 2.93
CA ALA A 751 8.86 -24.49 3.87
C ALA A 751 10.25 -23.86 3.76
N TYR A 752 10.35 -22.59 4.15
CA TYR A 752 11.62 -21.88 4.30
C TYR A 752 11.62 -21.14 5.63
N ASN A 753 12.65 -21.37 6.43
CA ASN A 753 12.71 -20.88 7.82
C ASN A 753 11.44 -21.24 8.62
N GLY A 754 10.94 -22.45 8.42
CA GLY A 754 9.76 -22.97 9.07
C GLY A 754 8.43 -22.37 8.60
N ARG A 755 8.37 -21.65 7.45
CA ARG A 755 7.17 -20.91 7.04
C ARG A 755 6.78 -21.13 5.59
N VAL A 756 5.47 -21.09 5.33
CA VAL A 756 4.87 -20.86 4.02
C VAL A 756 3.73 -19.85 4.12
N PHE A 757 3.33 -19.29 2.97
CA PHE A 757 2.29 -18.28 2.86
C PHE A 757 1.22 -18.70 1.86
N ILE A 758 -0.06 -18.63 2.25
CA ILE A 758 -1.20 -19.04 1.43
C ILE A 758 -2.26 -17.94 1.46
N PRO A 759 -2.36 -17.09 0.44
CA PRO A 759 -3.46 -16.13 0.31
C PRO A 759 -4.73 -16.85 -0.14
N ILE A 760 -5.80 -16.74 0.65
CA ILE A 760 -7.10 -17.37 0.42
C ILE A 760 -8.12 -16.29 0.15
N GLN A 761 -8.71 -16.32 -1.05
CA GLN A 761 -9.69 -15.36 -1.54
C GLN A 761 -11.12 -15.90 -1.39
N SER A 762 -12.04 -15.03 -1.01
CA SER A 762 -13.48 -15.34 -0.97
C SER A 762 -14.08 -15.48 -2.37
N ASP A 763 -15.18 -16.23 -2.46
CA ASP A 763 -16.09 -16.15 -3.59
C ASP A 763 -17.18 -15.09 -3.34
N THR A 764 -18.08 -14.89 -4.30
CA THR A 764 -19.19 -13.92 -4.19
C THR A 764 -20.38 -14.44 -3.38
N VAL A 765 -20.33 -15.69 -2.94
CA VAL A 765 -21.41 -16.33 -2.16
C VAL A 765 -21.00 -16.43 -0.69
N PRO A 766 -21.79 -15.89 0.24
CA PRO A 766 -21.55 -16.04 1.67
C PRO A 766 -21.58 -17.52 2.12
N GLY A 767 -20.72 -17.89 3.07
CA GLY A 767 -20.62 -19.25 3.59
C GLY A 767 -19.35 -19.48 4.42
N THR A 768 -18.77 -20.65 4.28
CA THR A 768 -17.52 -21.01 4.97
C THR A 768 -16.47 -21.52 3.98
N ILE A 769 -15.21 -21.28 4.32
CA ILE A 769 -14.05 -21.84 3.65
C ILE A 769 -13.32 -22.71 4.69
N THR A 770 -13.14 -23.98 4.38
CA THR A 770 -12.36 -24.89 5.24
C THR A 770 -10.98 -25.09 4.62
N VAL A 771 -9.94 -24.81 5.40
CA VAL A 771 -8.54 -24.98 5.02
C VAL A 771 -7.95 -26.06 5.88
N GLY A 772 -7.45 -27.12 5.26
CA GLY A 772 -6.66 -28.16 5.92
C GLY A 772 -5.20 -28.02 5.52
N VAL A 773 -4.27 -28.15 6.46
CA VAL A 773 -2.82 -28.08 6.20
C VAL A 773 -2.14 -29.28 6.87
N SER A 774 -1.21 -29.91 6.17
CA SER A 774 -0.46 -31.04 6.66
C SER A 774 0.99 -31.02 6.16
N SER A 775 1.86 -31.71 6.88
CA SER A 775 3.21 -32.07 6.45
C SER A 775 3.51 -33.50 6.91
N PRO A 776 4.23 -34.31 6.13
CA PRO A 776 4.53 -35.69 6.48
C PRO A 776 5.22 -35.80 7.85
N GLY A 777 4.68 -36.62 8.75
CA GLY A 777 5.22 -36.83 10.09
C GLY A 777 4.87 -35.79 11.13
N LEU A 778 4.17 -34.72 10.76
CA LEU A 778 3.73 -33.65 11.66
C LEU A 778 2.23 -33.73 11.95
N THR A 779 1.81 -33.19 13.08
CA THR A 779 0.39 -33.02 13.39
C THR A 779 -0.22 -31.99 12.45
N SER A 780 -1.28 -32.37 11.73
CA SER A 780 -2.00 -31.52 10.79
C SER A 780 -2.82 -30.44 11.51
N GLY A 781 -3.04 -29.31 10.84
CA GLY A 781 -3.89 -28.22 11.30
C GLY A 781 -5.10 -28.00 10.39
N SER A 782 -6.14 -27.37 10.91
CA SER A 782 -7.28 -26.90 10.12
C SER A 782 -7.80 -25.56 10.60
N LEU A 783 -8.41 -24.81 9.67
CA LEU A 783 -8.95 -23.48 9.89
C LEU A 783 -10.28 -23.36 9.15
N ILE A 784 -11.26 -22.73 9.78
CA ILE A 784 -12.51 -22.33 9.13
C ILE A 784 -12.54 -20.80 9.03
N LEU A 785 -12.67 -20.31 7.83
CA LEU A 785 -12.97 -18.90 7.54
C LEU A 785 -14.46 -18.75 7.26
N THR A 786 -15.04 -17.64 7.65
CA THR A 786 -16.44 -17.32 7.37
C THR A 786 -16.50 -16.20 6.34
N THR A 787 -17.28 -16.40 5.26
CA THR A 787 -17.55 -15.33 4.31
C THR A 787 -18.93 -14.75 4.59
N VAL A 788 -19.02 -13.41 4.65
CA VAL A 788 -20.26 -12.68 4.98
C VAL A 788 -20.63 -11.75 3.82
N PRO A 789 -21.93 -11.44 3.62
CA PRO A 789 -22.32 -10.47 2.61
C PRO A 789 -21.59 -9.13 2.82
N GLN A 790 -21.15 -8.53 1.74
CA GLN A 790 -20.63 -7.16 1.80
C GLN A 790 -21.79 -6.22 2.16
N VAL A 791 -21.75 -5.65 3.35
CA VAL A 791 -22.72 -4.62 3.74
C VAL A 791 -22.12 -3.27 3.31
N ILE A 792 -22.66 -2.68 2.27
CA ILE A 792 -22.35 -1.29 1.89
C ILE A 792 -22.93 -0.39 2.98
N THR A 793 -22.15 -0.18 4.04
CA THR A 793 -22.54 0.78 5.07
C THR A 793 -22.32 2.19 4.51
N THR A 794 -23.36 3.00 4.53
CA THR A 794 -23.31 4.40 4.10
C THR A 794 -22.48 5.31 5.03
N ALA A 795 -21.79 4.74 6.02
CA ALA A 795 -20.94 5.47 6.94
C ALA A 795 -19.46 5.23 6.62
N ILE A 796 -18.76 6.28 6.23
CA ILE A 796 -17.30 6.30 6.11
C ILE A 796 -16.73 6.21 7.53
N ARG A 797 -15.93 5.17 7.80
CA ARG A 797 -15.11 5.14 9.01
C ARG A 797 -13.74 5.70 8.66
N SER A 798 -13.33 6.77 9.34
CA SER A 798 -11.93 7.17 9.38
C SER A 798 -11.09 6.01 9.92
N ALA A 799 -9.93 5.76 9.31
CA ALA A 799 -8.92 4.91 9.91
C ALA A 799 -8.64 5.38 11.35
N PRO A 800 -8.43 4.47 12.31
CA PRO A 800 -8.10 4.89 13.66
C PRO A 800 -6.81 5.70 13.59
N LEU A 801 -6.84 6.90 14.15
CA LEU A 801 -5.65 7.74 14.34
C LEU A 801 -4.54 6.87 14.96
N ARG A 802 -3.43 6.70 14.28
CA ARG A 802 -2.25 6.07 14.86
C ARG A 802 -1.81 6.90 16.06
N ASN A 803 -1.98 6.35 17.24
CA ASN A 803 -1.41 6.95 18.44
C ASN A 803 0.08 6.60 18.48
N THR A 804 0.93 7.56 18.18
CA THR A 804 2.39 7.47 18.26
C THR A 804 2.94 7.54 19.68
N GLN A 805 2.05 7.49 20.68
CA GLN A 805 2.44 7.29 22.08
C GLN A 805 1.82 6.00 22.58
N GLY A 806 2.64 5.14 23.22
CA GLY A 806 2.26 3.82 23.68
C GLY A 806 0.87 3.77 24.34
N SER A 807 0.08 2.83 23.86
CA SER A 807 -1.21 2.32 24.38
C SER A 807 -2.11 3.24 25.20
N ARG A 808 -2.51 4.41 24.71
CA ARG A 808 -3.67 5.12 25.27
C ARG A 808 -5.01 4.42 24.98
N ALA A 809 -5.03 3.42 24.12
CA ALA A 809 -6.24 2.65 23.82
C ALA A 809 -6.76 1.86 25.03
N ASP A 810 -5.86 1.45 25.93
CA ASP A 810 -6.20 0.73 27.16
C ASP A 810 -6.64 1.65 28.32
N LEU A 811 -6.51 2.97 28.14
CA LEU A 811 -6.83 3.95 29.18
C LEU A 811 -8.34 4.21 29.32
N PHE A 812 -9.15 3.91 28.31
CA PHE A 812 -10.59 4.12 28.37
C PHE A 812 -11.32 3.12 27.47
N THR A 813 -12.03 2.18 28.10
CA THR A 813 -12.81 1.13 27.42
C THR A 813 -14.25 1.11 27.93
N CYS A 814 -15.18 0.75 27.03
CA CYS A 814 -16.58 0.56 27.37
C CYS A 814 -17.02 -0.80 26.80
N VAL A 815 -17.53 -1.69 27.63
CA VAL A 815 -17.95 -3.05 27.26
C VAL A 815 -19.43 -3.23 27.60
N CYS A 816 -20.23 -3.62 26.62
CA CYS A 816 -21.64 -3.96 26.84
C CYS A 816 -21.76 -5.43 27.18
N ASN A 817 -22.46 -5.75 28.27
CA ASN A 817 -22.88 -7.12 28.56
C ASN A 817 -24.20 -7.38 27.81
N PRO A 818 -24.24 -8.31 26.84
CA PRO A 818 -25.43 -8.55 26.02
C PRO A 818 -26.64 -8.99 26.83
N ASP A 819 -26.44 -9.78 27.88
CA ASP A 819 -27.50 -10.40 28.69
C ASP A 819 -28.14 -9.42 29.66
N SER A 820 -27.36 -8.56 30.29
CA SER A 820 -27.80 -7.60 31.30
C SER A 820 -28.05 -6.18 30.76
N LYS A 821 -27.64 -5.89 29.51
CA LYS A 821 -27.63 -4.55 28.90
C LYS A 821 -26.88 -3.49 29.75
N ASN A 822 -25.99 -3.96 30.64
CA ASN A 822 -25.09 -3.09 31.39
C ASN A 822 -23.84 -2.82 30.58
N ILE A 823 -23.43 -1.55 30.53
CA ILE A 823 -22.19 -1.14 29.91
C ILE A 823 -21.18 -0.85 30.99
N GLN A 824 -20.15 -1.70 31.06
CA GLN A 824 -19.02 -1.50 31.95
C GLN A 824 -18.03 -0.53 31.32
N VAL A 825 -17.75 0.56 32.01
CA VAL A 825 -16.81 1.59 31.59
C VAL A 825 -15.57 1.48 32.46
N ARG A 826 -14.41 1.23 31.83
CA ARG A 826 -13.11 1.17 32.53
C ARG A 826 -12.21 2.28 32.01
N TYR A 827 -11.49 2.93 32.91
CA TYR A 827 -10.52 3.96 32.53
C TYR A 827 -9.38 4.02 33.54
N ARG A 828 -8.28 4.59 33.12
CA ARG A 828 -7.09 4.79 33.95
C ARG A 828 -6.77 6.28 34.07
N VAL A 829 -6.38 6.67 35.26
CA VAL A 829 -5.88 8.00 35.61
C VAL A 829 -4.40 7.85 35.93
N ASP A 830 -3.51 8.38 35.11
CA ASP A 830 -2.06 8.19 35.28
C ASP A 830 -1.45 9.13 36.33
N VAL A 831 -2.04 10.30 36.51
CA VAL A 831 -1.68 11.26 37.57
C VAL A 831 -2.95 11.74 38.25
N PRO A 832 -2.94 12.05 39.54
CA PRO A 832 -4.13 12.51 40.26
C PRO A 832 -4.81 13.67 39.53
N SER A 833 -6.07 13.50 39.12
CA SER A 833 -6.75 14.44 38.20
C SER A 833 -8.25 14.53 38.48
N ALA A 834 -8.85 15.65 38.12
CA ALA A 834 -10.29 15.78 38.04
C ALA A 834 -10.81 15.12 36.77
N ILE A 835 -11.83 14.26 36.88
CA ILE A 835 -12.42 13.54 35.75
C ILE A 835 -13.90 13.87 35.60
N SER A 836 -14.38 13.88 34.39
CA SER A 836 -15.80 13.88 34.04
C SER A 836 -16.11 12.78 33.04
N LEU A 837 -17.12 11.97 33.32
CA LEU A 837 -17.55 10.88 32.44
C LEU A 837 -19.05 11.02 32.15
N SER A 838 -19.40 11.21 30.92
CA SER A 838 -20.76 11.46 30.45
C SER A 838 -21.18 10.48 29.35
N VAL A 839 -22.47 10.14 29.29
CA VAL A 839 -23.11 9.42 28.19
C VAL A 839 -23.95 10.42 27.40
N ILE A 840 -23.68 10.53 26.12
CA ILE A 840 -24.28 11.52 25.22
C ILE A 840 -24.95 10.83 24.04
N ALA A 841 -26.16 11.26 23.68
CA ALA A 841 -26.82 10.84 22.44
C ALA A 841 -26.13 11.45 21.21
N PRO A 842 -26.30 10.91 19.98
CA PRO A 842 -25.74 11.49 18.76
C PRO A 842 -26.15 12.94 18.51
N SER A 843 -27.31 13.33 19.03
CA SER A 843 -27.80 14.72 18.95
C SER A 843 -27.03 15.73 19.84
N GLY A 844 -26.01 15.26 20.59
CA GLY A 844 -25.27 16.08 21.57
C GLY A 844 -25.95 16.18 22.94
N ARG A 845 -27.18 15.68 23.08
CA ARG A 845 -27.89 15.71 24.37
C ARG A 845 -27.26 14.75 25.38
N MET A 846 -26.93 15.24 26.57
CA MET A 846 -26.48 14.40 27.68
C MET A 846 -27.60 13.43 28.13
N VAL A 847 -27.29 12.14 28.17
CA VAL A 847 -28.22 11.06 28.55
C VAL A 847 -27.98 10.66 30.01
N ASN A 848 -26.71 10.64 30.40
CA ASN A 848 -26.32 10.36 31.80
C ASN A 848 -24.95 11.00 32.10
N CYS A 849 -24.71 11.27 33.40
CA CYS A 849 -23.44 11.73 33.90
C CYS A 849 -22.95 10.73 34.98
N LEU A 850 -21.93 9.96 34.61
CA LEU A 850 -21.38 8.90 35.48
C LEU A 850 -20.34 9.44 36.48
N ALA A 851 -19.65 10.52 36.10
CA ALA A 851 -18.78 11.30 37.01
C ALA A 851 -18.77 12.76 36.56
N ASN A 852 -18.82 13.70 37.48
CA ASN A 852 -18.78 15.13 37.20
C ASN A 852 -17.69 15.80 38.02
N ASN A 853 -16.62 16.22 37.37
CA ASN A 853 -15.46 16.89 37.98
C ASN A 853 -14.94 16.18 39.26
N LYS A 854 -15.00 14.86 39.29
CA LYS A 854 -14.59 14.03 40.44
C LYS A 854 -13.07 13.90 40.45
N TYR A 855 -12.44 14.32 41.55
CA TYR A 855 -11.00 14.13 41.69
C TYR A 855 -10.68 12.67 41.99
N GLN A 856 -9.72 12.09 41.29
CA GLN A 856 -9.29 10.70 41.45
C GLN A 856 -7.76 10.61 41.46
N ALA A 857 -7.23 9.76 42.32
CA ALA A 857 -5.81 9.45 42.37
C ALA A 857 -5.35 8.70 41.11
N ALA A 858 -4.05 8.54 40.94
CA ALA A 858 -3.55 7.66 39.87
C ALA A 858 -4.01 6.22 40.13
N GLY A 859 -4.55 5.55 39.07
CA GLY A 859 -5.09 4.20 39.22
C GLY A 859 -6.06 3.81 38.12
N ALA A 860 -6.50 2.55 38.15
CA ALA A 860 -7.53 2.03 37.26
C ALA A 860 -8.90 2.10 37.93
N TYR A 861 -9.91 2.52 37.18
CA TYR A 861 -11.27 2.73 37.65
C TYR A 861 -12.27 2.02 36.75
N SER A 862 -13.39 1.59 37.34
CA SER A 862 -14.51 1.02 36.64
C SER A 862 -15.82 1.58 37.16
N THR A 863 -16.77 1.80 36.27
CA THR A 863 -18.15 2.18 36.58
C THR A 863 -19.09 1.53 35.57
N GLU A 864 -20.38 1.48 35.90
CA GLU A 864 -21.38 0.86 35.04
C GLU A 864 -22.49 1.84 34.66
N TRP A 865 -23.01 1.68 33.46
CA TRP A 865 -24.23 2.32 33.02
C TRP A 865 -25.25 1.29 32.55
N ASN A 866 -26.39 1.25 33.18
CA ASN A 866 -27.51 0.42 32.76
C ASN A 866 -28.30 1.16 31.68
N ALA A 867 -28.31 0.61 30.49
CA ALA A 867 -29.01 1.18 29.36
C ALA A 867 -30.52 1.01 29.45
N MET A 868 -31.04 0.17 30.37
CA MET A 868 -32.43 -0.22 30.45
C MET A 868 -33.00 -0.51 29.04
N ASN A 869 -34.14 -0.29 28.65
CA ASN A 869 -34.68 -0.57 27.31
C ASN A 869 -34.28 0.46 26.23
N ARG A 870 -33.16 1.13 26.36
CA ARG A 870 -32.68 2.15 25.43
C ARG A 870 -31.91 1.50 24.28
N ILE A 871 -32.50 1.48 23.10
CA ILE A 871 -31.87 1.06 21.84
C ILE A 871 -31.30 2.31 21.16
N GLY A 872 -30.13 2.21 20.57
CA GLY A 872 -29.52 3.31 19.84
C GLY A 872 -28.02 3.46 20.03
N VAL A 873 -27.48 4.53 19.46
CA VAL A 873 -26.06 4.86 19.55
C VAL A 873 -25.85 5.82 20.71
N TYR A 874 -24.82 5.58 21.51
CA TYR A 874 -24.42 6.44 22.63
C TYR A 874 -22.92 6.70 22.60
N LEU A 875 -22.53 7.92 22.96
CA LEU A 875 -21.13 8.34 23.08
C LEU A 875 -20.76 8.46 24.55
N PHE A 876 -19.81 7.65 24.99
CA PHE A 876 -19.19 7.78 26.32
C PHE A 876 -18.02 8.76 26.19
N VAL A 877 -18.09 9.86 26.93
CA VAL A 877 -17.13 10.94 26.87
C VAL A 877 -16.44 11.05 28.22
N LEU A 878 -15.16 10.67 28.26
CA LEU A 878 -14.29 10.84 29.42
C LEU A 878 -13.42 12.07 29.22
N LYS A 879 -13.41 12.97 30.19
CA LYS A 879 -12.48 14.09 30.29
C LYS A 879 -11.58 13.90 31.50
N ILE A 880 -10.28 13.99 31.28
CA ILE A 880 -9.25 14.02 32.32
C ILE A 880 -8.46 15.30 32.10
N ASN A 881 -8.60 16.28 32.98
CA ASN A 881 -8.08 17.63 32.80
C ASN A 881 -8.51 18.20 31.41
N ASN A 882 -7.55 18.59 30.55
CA ASN A 882 -7.82 19.09 29.20
C ASN A 882 -7.91 17.99 28.11
N THR A 883 -7.75 16.72 28.47
CA THR A 883 -7.82 15.61 27.53
C THR A 883 -9.24 15.04 27.48
N LYS A 884 -9.82 14.96 26.28
CA LYS A 884 -11.12 14.36 26.01
C LYS A 884 -10.96 13.07 25.23
N MET A 885 -11.53 11.99 25.76
CA MET A 885 -11.60 10.67 25.09
C MET A 885 -13.06 10.30 24.85
N VAL A 886 -13.36 9.70 23.71
CA VAL A 886 -14.72 9.32 23.33
C VAL A 886 -14.77 7.85 22.92
N ARG A 887 -15.77 7.12 23.41
CA ARG A 887 -16.11 5.77 22.94
C ARG A 887 -17.57 5.73 22.52
N LYS A 888 -17.82 5.13 21.36
CA LYS A 888 -19.17 4.95 20.81
C LYS A 888 -19.64 3.53 21.11
N ILE A 889 -20.83 3.41 21.63
CA ILE A 889 -21.51 2.12 21.85
C ILE A 889 -22.83 2.12 21.11
N CYS A 890 -23.14 1.01 20.44
CA CYS A 890 -24.42 0.77 19.81
C CYS A 890 -25.15 -0.32 20.61
N ILE A 891 -26.35 0.00 21.09
CA ILE A 891 -27.21 -0.92 21.83
C ILE A 891 -28.30 -1.37 20.88
N VAL A 892 -28.29 -2.64 20.54
CA VAL A 892 -29.29 -3.30 19.67
C VAL A 892 -30.22 -4.18 20.50
N ARG A 893 -31.36 -4.57 19.91
CA ARG A 893 -32.31 -5.48 20.57
C ARG A 893 -31.73 -6.85 20.82
#